data_e86ed1f9f4c754806fdf7b21555cb1ce
#
_entry.id   e86ed1f9f4c754806fdf7b21555cb1ce
#
_cell.length_a   1.000
_cell.length_b   1.000
_cell.length_c   1.000
_cell.angle_alpha   90.00
_cell.angle_beta   90.00
_cell.angle_gamma   90.00
#
_symmetry.space_group_name_H-M   'P 1'
#
loop_
_entity.id
_entity.type
_entity.pdbx_description
1 polymer ?
#
loop_
_entity_poly.entity_id
_entity_poly.type
_entity_poly.pdbx_seq_one_letter_code
_entity_poly.pdbx_strand_id
1 'polypeptide(L)'
;MLKKQADTIRFLCADMVQNANSGHPGAPMGLADIMVVLSNFLKHNPKNPKWLNRDRLVFSGGHASSLVYSFLHLSGYDLSLDELKKFRQLGSNTPGHPEIHTPGVEMATGPLGQGVANAVGLAMAEKYAANVLNEPDNKIIDHKIYCLCGDGDLEEGISYEACSIAGNLRLDNLVLIYDSNNITIEGDTAIAFSEDVKARFEAQGWEVARIDGHDFNQIEFALEQASEKESPYLIIANTHIARGAMELEGSHHSHGAPLGEEIIKKAKAAAGFDPEKKFAIDEDVLLRFRGAVEKGDLEEAMWNKKVEALSIEGKNLLNSLLNPDFSKIEFPDFSDKKLATRDTNHVILNEIAKKLPGFIGGSADLAPSNKTELKGMGDFPNGKNIHYGIREHAMAAINNGIARYGLFLPFSATFFIFSDYLKPSARIAALMGIKHFFVFTHDSIGVGEDGPTHQPIEQLSTFRAMPNFYTFRPADGNENAASWQAALNLNAPSAFVLSRQGLDPLAKGEFGEVSNGAYLLSSAKDAKITFIASGSEVSLCVKAAALLAEQGIGANIVSAPCFDLLCEQPAEYVARILDKNTTIIAVEAATGYEWYKFADAVYGMNSFGASGKANELFDHFGFTPQKLANFASELI
;
A
#
# COMPACT_ATOMS: atom_id res chain seq x y z
N MET A 1 21.85 9.02 -32.45
CA MET A 1 22.10 9.13 -31.01
C MET A 1 21.03 8.33 -30.21
N LEU A 2 19.73 8.59 -30.37
CA LEU A 2 18.66 7.89 -29.61
C LEU A 2 18.78 6.35 -29.69
N LYS A 3 19.01 5.80 -30.91
CA LYS A 3 19.22 4.37 -31.07
C LYS A 3 20.40 3.84 -30.23
N LYS A 4 21.52 4.57 -30.20
CA LYS A 4 22.71 4.18 -29.42
C LYS A 4 22.41 4.20 -27.91
N GLN A 5 21.63 5.18 -27.43
CA GLN A 5 21.17 5.25 -26.05
C GLN A 5 20.27 4.05 -25.70
N ALA A 6 19.31 3.71 -26.59
CA ALA A 6 18.43 2.57 -26.40
C ALA A 6 19.18 1.23 -26.40
N ASP A 7 20.13 1.04 -27.32
CA ASP A 7 20.96 -0.15 -27.36
C ASP A 7 21.87 -0.27 -26.11
N THR A 8 22.37 0.87 -25.57
CA THR A 8 23.10 0.86 -24.29
C THR A 8 22.22 0.36 -23.15
N ILE A 9 20.97 0.84 -23.05
CA ILE A 9 20.00 0.35 -22.04
C ILE A 9 19.75 -1.15 -22.23
N ARG A 10 19.49 -1.61 -23.47
CA ARG A 10 19.25 -3.02 -23.78
C ARG A 10 20.38 -3.91 -23.29
N PHE A 11 21.62 -3.52 -23.57
CA PHE A 11 22.79 -4.34 -23.20
C PHE A 11 23.10 -4.26 -21.70
N LEU A 12 22.86 -3.15 -21.04
CA LEU A 12 22.93 -3.10 -19.57
C LEU A 12 21.91 -4.05 -18.93
N CYS A 13 20.68 -4.06 -19.43
CA CYS A 13 19.63 -4.97 -18.95
C CYS A 13 20.01 -6.44 -19.19
N ALA A 14 20.47 -6.77 -20.39
CA ALA A 14 20.89 -8.12 -20.73
C ALA A 14 22.11 -8.57 -19.90
N ASP A 15 23.10 -7.70 -19.72
CA ASP A 15 24.31 -7.98 -18.93
C ASP A 15 23.96 -8.19 -17.44
N MET A 16 23.05 -7.37 -16.85
CA MET A 16 22.58 -7.56 -15.46
C MET A 16 21.92 -8.92 -15.27
N VAL A 17 20.97 -9.27 -16.14
CA VAL A 17 20.24 -10.54 -16.07
C VAL A 17 21.17 -11.72 -16.28
N GLN A 18 22.09 -11.64 -17.26
CA GLN A 18 23.06 -12.69 -17.54
C GLN A 18 24.07 -12.87 -16.40
N ASN A 19 24.56 -11.75 -15.85
CA ASN A 19 25.51 -11.80 -14.74
C ASN A 19 24.89 -12.41 -13.46
N ALA A 20 23.62 -12.09 -13.20
CA ALA A 20 22.87 -12.67 -12.08
C ALA A 20 22.40 -14.12 -12.35
N ASN A 21 22.48 -14.59 -13.59
CA ASN A 21 21.88 -15.83 -14.07
C ASN A 21 20.40 -15.96 -13.65
N SER A 22 19.71 -14.83 -13.53
CA SER A 22 18.32 -14.72 -13.10
C SER A 22 17.75 -13.35 -13.47
N GLY A 23 16.51 -13.30 -13.93
CA GLY A 23 15.81 -12.05 -14.23
C GLY A 23 15.05 -12.09 -15.54
N HIS A 24 14.52 -10.92 -15.91
CA HIS A 24 13.64 -10.75 -17.07
C HIS A 24 14.28 -9.77 -18.06
N PRO A 25 14.88 -10.23 -19.15
CA PRO A 25 15.50 -9.35 -20.15
C PRO A 25 14.49 -8.82 -21.18
N GLY A 26 13.38 -9.52 -21.39
CA GLY A 26 12.46 -9.34 -22.50
C GLY A 26 11.81 -7.96 -22.55
N ALA A 27 10.97 -7.63 -21.59
CA ALA A 27 10.30 -6.33 -21.48
C ALA A 27 11.30 -5.17 -21.35
N PRO A 28 12.38 -5.25 -20.52
CA PRO A 28 13.42 -4.23 -20.48
C PRO A 28 14.03 -3.86 -21.83
N MET A 29 14.33 -4.85 -22.66
CA MET A 29 14.90 -4.63 -23.99
C MET A 29 13.87 -4.07 -24.97
N GLY A 30 12.60 -4.51 -24.87
CA GLY A 30 11.49 -4.00 -25.68
C GLY A 30 11.19 -2.53 -25.41
N LEU A 31 11.19 -2.14 -24.14
CA LEU A 31 10.84 -0.78 -23.68
C LEU A 31 11.99 0.24 -23.79
N ALA A 32 13.20 -0.16 -24.19
CA ALA A 32 14.38 0.72 -24.17
C ALA A 32 14.21 1.97 -25.06
N ASP A 33 13.57 1.87 -26.23
CA ASP A 33 13.32 3.01 -27.13
C ASP A 33 12.38 4.01 -26.47
N ILE A 34 11.31 3.54 -25.85
CA ILE A 34 10.34 4.34 -25.10
C ILE A 34 11.05 5.06 -23.95
N MET A 35 11.87 4.33 -23.19
CA MET A 35 12.54 4.88 -22.02
C MET A 35 13.51 6.00 -22.39
N VAL A 36 14.23 5.89 -23.51
CA VAL A 36 15.13 6.95 -24.00
C VAL A 36 14.35 8.23 -24.32
N VAL A 37 13.22 8.12 -25.04
CA VAL A 37 12.42 9.29 -25.39
C VAL A 37 11.80 9.88 -24.12
N LEU A 38 11.15 9.05 -23.29
CA LEU A 38 10.52 9.48 -22.04
C LEU A 38 11.51 10.21 -21.13
N SER A 39 12.78 9.77 -21.07
CA SER A 39 13.80 10.42 -20.24
C SER A 39 14.03 11.89 -20.57
N ASN A 40 13.77 12.33 -21.82
CA ASN A 40 13.88 13.73 -22.22
C ASN A 40 12.68 14.59 -21.73
N PHE A 41 11.52 13.96 -21.55
CA PHE A 41 10.29 14.63 -21.08
C PHE A 41 10.25 14.76 -19.56
N LEU A 42 10.82 13.81 -18.82
CA LEU A 42 10.73 13.78 -17.37
C LEU A 42 11.28 15.05 -16.72
N LYS A 43 10.45 15.62 -15.85
CA LYS A 43 10.81 16.66 -14.89
C LYS A 43 11.28 16.00 -13.60
N HIS A 44 12.60 15.85 -13.42
CA HIS A 44 13.16 15.19 -12.26
C HIS A 44 14.55 15.71 -11.92
N ASN A 45 14.94 15.60 -10.65
CA ASN A 45 16.31 15.92 -10.21
C ASN A 45 16.97 14.66 -9.64
N PRO A 46 17.91 14.01 -10.34
CA PRO A 46 18.60 12.83 -9.83
C PRO A 46 19.35 13.06 -8.51
N LYS A 47 19.81 14.31 -8.23
CA LYS A 47 20.44 14.66 -6.95
C LYS A 47 19.44 14.80 -5.81
N ASN A 48 18.18 15.10 -6.11
CA ASN A 48 17.12 15.19 -5.13
C ASN A 48 15.90 14.35 -5.54
N PRO A 49 15.97 13.02 -5.39
CA PRO A 49 14.85 12.11 -5.74
C PRO A 49 13.61 12.33 -4.88
N LYS A 50 13.65 13.22 -3.89
CA LYS A 50 12.52 13.58 -3.03
C LYS A 50 11.91 14.95 -3.38
N TRP A 51 12.39 15.64 -4.43
CA TRP A 51 11.80 16.88 -4.86
C TRP A 51 10.28 16.74 -5.07
N LEU A 52 9.50 17.58 -4.41
CA LEU A 52 8.04 17.40 -4.34
C LEU A 52 7.39 17.47 -5.73
N ASN A 53 7.76 18.44 -6.56
CA ASN A 53 7.16 18.69 -7.87
C ASN A 53 7.86 17.96 -9.04
N ARG A 54 8.58 16.87 -8.76
CA ARG A 54 9.12 15.98 -9.80
C ARG A 54 8.00 15.14 -10.42
N ASP A 55 8.13 14.79 -11.68
CA ASP A 55 7.31 13.75 -12.28
C ASP A 55 7.52 12.43 -11.55
N ARG A 56 6.47 11.61 -11.49
CA ARG A 56 6.53 10.29 -10.87
C ARG A 56 6.57 9.23 -11.95
N LEU A 57 7.56 8.34 -11.86
CA LEU A 57 7.73 7.24 -12.80
C LEU A 57 7.52 5.92 -12.07
N VAL A 58 6.48 5.18 -12.46
CA VAL A 58 6.12 3.88 -11.91
C VAL A 58 6.29 2.79 -12.97
N PHE A 59 6.93 1.70 -12.61
CA PHE A 59 6.99 0.48 -13.42
C PHE A 59 6.08 -0.55 -12.78
N SER A 60 4.84 -0.68 -13.32
CA SER A 60 3.87 -1.65 -12.81
C SER A 60 4.33 -3.07 -13.07
N GLY A 61 4.81 -3.34 -14.28
CA GLY A 61 5.54 -4.56 -14.60
C GLY A 61 6.89 -4.59 -13.89
N GLY A 62 6.91 -4.90 -12.59
CA GLY A 62 8.12 -4.86 -11.76
C GLY A 62 9.23 -5.81 -12.22
N HIS A 63 8.90 -6.80 -13.05
CA HIS A 63 9.88 -7.65 -13.71
C HIS A 63 10.80 -6.87 -14.67
N ALA A 64 10.40 -5.66 -15.12
CA ALA A 64 11.27 -4.76 -15.89
C ALA A 64 12.32 -4.02 -15.04
N SER A 65 12.64 -4.49 -13.84
CA SER A 65 13.54 -3.85 -12.87
C SER A 65 14.93 -3.49 -13.43
N SER A 66 15.50 -4.31 -14.33
CA SER A 66 16.79 -3.99 -14.95
C SER A 66 16.73 -2.72 -15.82
N LEU A 67 15.58 -2.41 -16.45
CA LEU A 67 15.35 -1.16 -17.15
C LEU A 67 15.32 0.02 -16.17
N VAL A 68 14.63 -0.13 -15.03
CA VAL A 68 14.59 0.89 -13.96
C VAL A 68 16.00 1.25 -13.52
N TYR A 69 16.80 0.24 -13.17
CA TYR A 69 18.15 0.48 -12.64
C TYR A 69 19.11 1.03 -13.69
N SER A 70 18.99 0.58 -14.95
CA SER A 70 19.76 1.16 -16.06
C SER A 70 19.45 2.65 -16.24
N PHE A 71 18.17 3.01 -16.25
CA PHE A 71 17.73 4.41 -16.35
C PHE A 71 18.23 5.26 -15.18
N LEU A 72 18.03 4.79 -13.93
CA LEU A 72 18.46 5.51 -12.73
C LEU A 72 19.97 5.75 -12.72
N HIS A 73 20.77 4.72 -13.04
CA HIS A 73 22.23 4.84 -13.14
C HIS A 73 22.63 5.86 -14.20
N LEU A 74 22.13 5.71 -15.43
CA LEU A 74 22.47 6.58 -16.56
C LEU A 74 22.09 8.04 -16.27
N SER A 75 20.91 8.29 -15.71
CA SER A 75 20.39 9.63 -15.42
C SER A 75 21.11 10.34 -14.27
N GLY A 76 21.83 9.62 -13.41
CA GLY A 76 22.64 10.25 -12.36
C GLY A 76 22.11 10.16 -10.95
N TYR A 77 21.15 9.28 -10.70
CA TYR A 77 20.77 8.93 -9.35
C TYR A 77 21.93 8.24 -8.61
N ASP A 78 21.85 8.21 -7.30
CA ASP A 78 22.86 7.54 -6.45
C ASP A 78 22.74 6.01 -6.55
N LEU A 79 23.04 5.51 -7.74
CA LEU A 79 23.04 4.09 -8.07
C LEU A 79 24.26 3.81 -8.98
N SER A 80 25.31 3.24 -8.41
CA SER A 80 26.56 3.01 -9.13
C SER A 80 26.48 1.86 -10.14
N LEU A 81 27.41 1.83 -11.12
CA LEU A 81 27.55 0.70 -12.04
C LEU A 81 27.85 -0.62 -11.30
N ASP A 82 28.54 -0.55 -10.17
CA ASP A 82 28.85 -1.73 -9.37
C ASP A 82 27.58 -2.29 -8.67
N GLU A 83 26.61 -1.43 -8.36
CA GLU A 83 25.30 -1.91 -7.90
C GLU A 83 24.53 -2.62 -9.04
N LEU A 84 24.61 -2.14 -10.28
CA LEU A 84 24.02 -2.85 -11.43
C LEU A 84 24.62 -4.24 -11.61
N LYS A 85 25.95 -4.39 -11.41
CA LYS A 85 26.64 -5.70 -11.44
C LYS A 85 26.19 -6.64 -10.33
N LYS A 86 25.65 -6.11 -9.21
CA LYS A 86 25.09 -6.87 -8.08
C LYS A 86 23.58 -7.12 -8.21
N PHE A 87 23.01 -6.99 -9.39
CA PHE A 87 21.59 -7.22 -9.62
C PHE A 87 21.12 -8.53 -9.00
N ARG A 88 20.02 -8.49 -8.24
CA ARG A 88 19.44 -9.64 -7.51
C ARG A 88 20.34 -10.27 -6.44
N GLN A 89 21.41 -9.63 -6.00
CA GLN A 89 22.24 -10.12 -4.90
C GLN A 89 21.75 -9.57 -3.56
N LEU A 90 21.93 -10.36 -2.51
CA LEU A 90 21.54 -9.97 -1.16
C LEU A 90 22.26 -8.67 -0.73
N GLY A 91 21.49 -7.70 -0.26
CA GLY A 91 22.01 -6.41 0.22
C GLY A 91 22.37 -5.40 -0.88
N SER A 92 22.08 -5.71 -2.16
CA SER A 92 22.26 -4.72 -3.25
C SER A 92 21.10 -3.74 -3.32
N ASN A 93 21.37 -2.55 -3.89
CA ASN A 93 20.35 -1.56 -4.22
C ASN A 93 19.62 -1.86 -5.54
N THR A 94 19.81 -3.05 -6.10
CA THR A 94 19.19 -3.52 -7.35
C THR A 94 18.46 -4.85 -7.14
N PRO A 95 17.41 -4.87 -6.28
CA PRO A 95 16.64 -6.09 -6.01
C PRO A 95 15.94 -6.62 -7.26
N GLY A 96 15.41 -7.83 -7.18
CA GLY A 96 14.79 -8.54 -8.32
C GLY A 96 13.58 -7.81 -8.93
N HIS A 97 12.86 -7.06 -8.11
CA HIS A 97 11.75 -6.17 -8.48
C HIS A 97 11.97 -4.82 -7.78
N PRO A 98 11.44 -3.69 -8.30
CA PRO A 98 11.68 -2.39 -7.71
C PRO A 98 11.21 -2.31 -6.25
N GLU A 99 12.09 -1.80 -5.38
CA GLU A 99 11.79 -1.52 -3.97
C GLU A 99 12.17 -0.09 -3.63
N ILE A 100 11.44 0.52 -2.69
CA ILE A 100 11.54 1.95 -2.38
C ILE A 100 12.83 2.38 -1.70
N HIS A 101 13.68 1.44 -1.26
CA HIS A 101 15.02 1.77 -0.74
C HIS A 101 16.01 2.14 -1.85
N THR A 102 15.75 1.76 -3.11
CA THR A 102 16.54 2.18 -4.26
C THR A 102 16.24 3.65 -4.57
N PRO A 103 17.25 4.54 -4.59
CA PRO A 103 17.04 5.97 -4.88
C PRO A 103 16.38 6.19 -6.24
N GLY A 104 15.25 6.90 -6.27
CA GLY A 104 14.48 7.18 -7.49
C GLY A 104 13.35 6.19 -7.77
N VAL A 105 13.21 5.11 -7.03
CA VAL A 105 12.06 4.21 -7.11
C VAL A 105 10.89 4.78 -6.32
N GLU A 106 9.76 5.02 -6.99
CA GLU A 106 8.56 5.60 -6.38
C GLU A 106 7.74 4.57 -5.60
N MET A 107 7.54 3.37 -6.17
CA MET A 107 6.68 2.33 -5.61
C MET A 107 7.38 0.98 -5.65
N ALA A 108 7.15 0.14 -4.64
CA ALA A 108 7.49 -1.27 -4.72
C ALA A 108 6.46 -1.97 -5.61
N THR A 109 6.95 -2.68 -6.62
CA THR A 109 6.12 -3.41 -7.58
C THR A 109 6.65 -4.84 -7.77
N GLY A 110 5.92 -5.66 -8.50
CA GLY A 110 6.18 -7.09 -8.69
C GLY A 110 4.88 -7.87 -8.81
N PRO A 111 3.94 -7.79 -7.84
CA PRO A 111 2.59 -8.24 -8.08
C PRO A 111 1.94 -7.36 -9.15
N LEU A 112 1.52 -7.97 -10.26
CA LEU A 112 1.00 -7.28 -11.44
C LEU A 112 -0.25 -6.44 -11.11
N GLY A 113 -0.42 -5.32 -11.81
CA GLY A 113 -1.54 -4.38 -11.62
C GLY A 113 -1.41 -3.44 -10.41
N GLN A 114 -0.60 -3.78 -9.39
CA GLN A 114 -0.41 -2.92 -8.22
C GLN A 114 0.16 -1.55 -8.59
N GLY A 115 1.15 -1.52 -9.48
CA GLY A 115 1.77 -0.27 -9.94
C GLY A 115 0.81 0.64 -10.69
N VAL A 116 -0.09 0.08 -11.53
CA VAL A 116 -1.16 0.85 -12.20
C VAL A 116 -2.04 1.55 -11.16
N ALA A 117 -2.53 0.82 -10.17
CA ALA A 117 -3.39 1.39 -9.13
C ALA A 117 -2.64 2.37 -8.22
N ASN A 118 -1.37 2.12 -7.91
CA ASN A 118 -0.52 3.05 -7.17
C ASN A 118 -0.31 4.36 -7.97
N ALA A 119 -0.12 4.29 -9.29
CA ALA A 119 0.01 5.46 -10.16
C ALA A 119 -1.28 6.30 -10.18
N VAL A 120 -2.44 5.66 -10.19
CA VAL A 120 -3.73 6.36 -10.01
C VAL A 120 -3.75 7.11 -8.68
N GLY A 121 -3.28 6.49 -7.60
CA GLY A 121 -3.16 7.11 -6.28
C GLY A 121 -2.22 8.32 -6.25
N LEU A 122 -1.06 8.22 -6.90
CA LEU A 122 -0.13 9.34 -7.06
C LEU A 122 -0.78 10.49 -7.86
N ALA A 123 -1.52 10.18 -8.93
CA ALA A 123 -2.23 11.17 -9.74
C ALA A 123 -3.37 11.86 -8.95
N MET A 124 -4.10 11.10 -8.15
CA MET A 124 -5.09 11.67 -7.23
C MET A 124 -4.43 12.59 -6.21
N ALA A 125 -3.31 12.18 -5.63
CA ALA A 125 -2.58 12.98 -4.66
C ALA A 125 -2.06 14.28 -5.27
N GLU A 126 -1.51 14.25 -6.49
CA GLU A 126 -1.09 15.44 -7.22
C GLU A 126 -2.26 16.38 -7.45
N LYS A 127 -3.40 15.86 -7.98
CA LYS A 127 -4.58 16.67 -8.26
C LYS A 127 -5.14 17.37 -7.01
N TYR A 128 -5.17 16.66 -5.88
CA TYR A 128 -5.57 17.24 -4.61
C TYR A 128 -4.55 18.26 -4.08
N ALA A 129 -3.25 17.94 -4.17
CA ALA A 129 -2.18 18.86 -3.78
C ALA A 129 -2.21 20.15 -4.62
N ALA A 130 -2.43 20.03 -5.93
CA ALA A 130 -2.57 21.18 -6.82
C ALA A 130 -3.78 22.06 -6.41
N ASN A 131 -4.92 21.43 -6.08
CA ASN A 131 -6.13 22.16 -5.66
C ASN A 131 -5.94 22.92 -4.35
N VAL A 132 -5.16 22.41 -3.41
CA VAL A 132 -5.02 23.03 -2.07
C VAL A 132 -3.79 23.92 -1.92
N LEU A 133 -2.75 23.74 -2.76
CA LEU A 133 -1.46 24.45 -2.64
C LEU A 133 -1.20 25.46 -3.74
N ASN A 134 -1.77 25.29 -4.93
CA ASN A 134 -1.58 26.25 -6.02
C ASN A 134 -2.38 27.53 -5.77
N GLU A 135 -1.73 28.66 -5.98
CA GLU A 135 -2.37 29.99 -5.95
C GLU A 135 -2.61 30.47 -7.40
N PRO A 136 -3.54 31.41 -7.64
CA PRO A 136 -3.97 31.79 -9.00
C PRO A 136 -2.82 32.07 -9.98
N ASP A 137 -1.78 32.75 -9.52
CA ASP A 137 -0.62 33.14 -10.35
C ASP A 137 0.66 32.37 -10.00
N ASN A 138 0.58 31.36 -9.10
CA ASN A 138 1.74 30.64 -8.59
C ASN A 138 1.46 29.14 -8.41
N LYS A 139 1.73 28.38 -9.48
CA LYS A 139 1.57 26.92 -9.45
C LYS A 139 2.85 26.27 -8.96
N ILE A 140 2.79 25.64 -7.78
CA ILE A 140 3.89 24.85 -7.19
C ILE A 140 3.73 23.34 -7.39
N ILE A 141 2.55 22.88 -7.78
CA ILE A 141 2.24 21.48 -8.07
C ILE A 141 1.66 21.40 -9.48
N ASP A 142 2.40 20.77 -10.42
CA ASP A 142 2.02 20.67 -11.83
C ASP A 142 2.71 19.49 -12.56
N HIS A 143 3.14 18.47 -11.81
CA HIS A 143 3.88 17.34 -12.38
C HIS A 143 2.94 16.23 -12.91
N LYS A 144 3.49 15.40 -13.78
CA LYS A 144 2.81 14.25 -14.36
C LYS A 144 3.19 12.95 -13.63
N ILE A 145 2.33 11.97 -13.76
CA ILE A 145 2.58 10.60 -13.33
C ILE A 145 2.63 9.72 -14.57
N TYR A 146 3.78 9.09 -14.80
CA TYR A 146 4.00 8.12 -15.86
C TYR A 146 4.03 6.72 -15.27
N CYS A 147 3.27 5.79 -15.87
CA CYS A 147 3.28 4.40 -15.44
C CYS A 147 3.47 3.49 -16.65
N LEU A 148 4.50 2.65 -16.62
CA LEU A 148 4.73 1.61 -17.61
C LEU A 148 4.09 0.30 -17.11
N CYS A 149 3.28 -0.33 -17.95
CA CYS A 149 2.62 -1.60 -17.66
C CYS A 149 2.70 -2.54 -18.85
N GLY A 150 2.54 -3.82 -18.62
CA GLY A 150 2.48 -4.86 -19.66
C GLY A 150 1.10 -5.52 -19.75
N ASP A 151 0.99 -6.54 -20.61
CA ASP A 151 -0.24 -7.31 -20.81
C ASP A 151 -0.79 -7.86 -19.48
N GLY A 152 0.03 -8.53 -18.68
CA GLY A 152 -0.40 -9.11 -17.41
C GLY A 152 -0.85 -8.08 -16.37
N ASP A 153 -0.30 -6.85 -16.37
CA ASP A 153 -0.82 -5.77 -15.53
C ASP A 153 -2.27 -5.43 -15.89
N LEU A 154 -2.61 -5.47 -17.18
CA LEU A 154 -3.95 -5.13 -17.68
C LEU A 154 -4.93 -6.31 -17.64
N GLU A 155 -4.45 -7.53 -17.48
CA GLU A 155 -5.28 -8.71 -17.17
C GLU A 155 -5.76 -8.72 -15.72
N GLU A 156 -4.98 -8.16 -14.81
CA GLU A 156 -5.34 -8.11 -13.39
C GLU A 156 -6.58 -7.25 -13.12
N GLY A 157 -7.52 -7.77 -12.32
CA GLY A 157 -8.77 -7.09 -11.98
C GLY A 157 -8.58 -5.74 -11.30
N ILE A 158 -7.53 -5.56 -10.51
CA ILE A 158 -7.19 -4.29 -9.85
C ILE A 158 -6.98 -3.16 -10.85
N SER A 159 -6.44 -3.44 -12.04
CA SER A 159 -6.25 -2.45 -13.10
C SER A 159 -7.59 -1.95 -13.66
N TYR A 160 -8.59 -2.83 -13.80
CA TYR A 160 -9.96 -2.43 -14.16
C TYR A 160 -10.56 -1.47 -13.15
N GLU A 161 -10.44 -1.82 -11.86
CA GLU A 161 -10.96 -1.00 -10.76
C GLU A 161 -10.31 0.39 -10.76
N ALA A 162 -8.98 0.43 -10.80
CA ALA A 162 -8.21 1.67 -10.72
C ALA A 162 -8.39 2.56 -11.95
N CYS A 163 -8.32 1.99 -13.17
CA CYS A 163 -8.48 2.75 -14.42
C CYS A 163 -9.90 3.30 -14.59
N SER A 164 -10.91 2.57 -14.12
CA SER A 164 -12.29 3.08 -14.08
C SER A 164 -12.42 4.30 -13.14
N ILE A 165 -11.77 4.30 -11.98
CA ILE A 165 -11.72 5.45 -11.08
C ILE A 165 -10.99 6.62 -11.73
N ALA A 166 -9.85 6.38 -12.36
CA ALA A 166 -9.06 7.42 -13.02
C ALA A 166 -9.82 8.14 -14.12
N GLY A 167 -10.56 7.40 -14.96
CA GLY A 167 -11.42 7.99 -16.00
C GLY A 167 -12.59 8.78 -15.42
N ASN A 168 -13.26 8.22 -14.39
CA ASN A 168 -14.36 8.92 -13.70
C ASN A 168 -13.90 10.26 -13.07
N LEU A 169 -12.70 10.30 -12.52
CA LEU A 169 -12.11 11.49 -11.91
C LEU A 169 -11.40 12.42 -12.91
N ARG A 170 -11.31 12.01 -14.19
CA ARG A 170 -10.62 12.75 -15.26
C ARG A 170 -9.21 13.17 -14.82
N LEU A 171 -8.38 12.18 -14.45
CA LEU A 171 -7.01 12.43 -13.98
C LEU A 171 -6.08 12.77 -15.16
N ASP A 172 -6.13 14.01 -15.61
CA ASP A 172 -5.38 14.55 -16.76
C ASP A 172 -3.85 14.58 -16.55
N ASN A 173 -3.40 14.37 -15.33
CA ASN A 173 -1.99 14.27 -14.93
C ASN A 173 -1.44 12.83 -15.02
N LEU A 174 -2.24 11.82 -15.39
CA LEU A 174 -1.87 10.42 -15.47
C LEU A 174 -1.65 9.98 -16.92
N VAL A 175 -0.46 9.45 -17.20
CA VAL A 175 -0.07 8.85 -18.49
C VAL A 175 0.30 7.39 -18.27
N LEU A 176 -0.47 6.48 -18.82
CA LEU A 176 -0.18 5.05 -18.79
C LEU A 176 0.43 4.65 -20.14
N ILE A 177 1.60 4.00 -20.11
CA ILE A 177 2.30 3.49 -21.29
C ILE A 177 2.23 1.97 -21.24
N TYR A 178 1.45 1.39 -22.12
CA TYR A 178 1.22 -0.05 -22.22
C TYR A 178 2.17 -0.68 -23.23
N ASP A 179 3.07 -1.53 -22.75
CA ASP A 179 3.94 -2.42 -23.54
C ASP A 179 3.10 -3.55 -24.13
N SER A 180 2.53 -3.31 -25.32
CA SER A 180 1.71 -4.26 -26.05
C SER A 180 2.60 -5.12 -26.93
N ASN A 181 3.30 -6.08 -26.32
CA ASN A 181 4.21 -6.99 -27.01
C ASN A 181 3.59 -8.36 -27.30
N ASN A 182 2.35 -8.60 -26.86
CA ASN A 182 1.56 -9.81 -27.04
C ASN A 182 2.18 -11.09 -26.49
N ILE A 183 3.11 -11.00 -25.51
CA ILE A 183 3.80 -12.16 -24.95
C ILE A 183 3.76 -12.15 -23.43
N THR A 184 3.33 -13.28 -22.86
CA THR A 184 3.44 -13.60 -21.44
C THR A 184 4.40 -14.77 -21.22
N ILE A 185 4.50 -15.27 -19.99
CA ILE A 185 5.33 -16.45 -19.66
C ILE A 185 4.85 -17.71 -20.41
N GLU A 186 3.53 -17.88 -20.56
CA GLU A 186 2.94 -19.05 -21.21
C GLU A 186 2.99 -18.98 -22.74
N GLY A 187 3.20 -17.79 -23.31
CA GLY A 187 3.25 -17.62 -24.77
C GLY A 187 2.51 -16.39 -25.28
N ASP A 188 1.83 -16.53 -26.41
CA ASP A 188 1.04 -15.46 -27.00
C ASP A 188 -0.17 -15.12 -26.13
N THR A 189 -0.43 -13.82 -25.90
CA THR A 189 -1.56 -13.37 -25.09
C THR A 189 -2.91 -13.83 -25.60
N ALA A 190 -3.06 -14.07 -26.92
CA ALA A 190 -4.31 -14.53 -27.54
C ALA A 190 -4.85 -15.84 -26.94
N ILE A 191 -4.03 -16.62 -26.24
CA ILE A 191 -4.50 -17.83 -25.52
C ILE A 191 -5.42 -17.52 -24.34
N ALA A 192 -5.31 -16.32 -23.74
CA ALA A 192 -6.06 -15.95 -22.54
C ALA A 192 -6.61 -14.51 -22.57
N PHE A 193 -6.05 -13.62 -23.39
CA PHE A 193 -6.34 -12.20 -23.41
C PHE A 193 -6.55 -11.68 -24.85
N SER A 194 -7.82 -11.57 -25.26
CA SER A 194 -8.22 -11.20 -26.64
C SER A 194 -9.11 -9.96 -26.70
N GLU A 195 -9.21 -9.20 -25.62
CA GLU A 195 -10.07 -8.01 -25.58
C GLU A 195 -9.46 -6.81 -26.34
N ASP A 196 -10.31 -5.90 -26.80
CA ASP A 196 -9.88 -4.62 -27.35
C ASP A 196 -9.57 -3.64 -26.21
N VAL A 197 -8.29 -3.60 -25.80
CA VAL A 197 -7.81 -2.71 -24.71
C VAL A 197 -8.12 -1.25 -25.04
N LYS A 198 -8.01 -0.81 -26.31
CA LYS A 198 -8.34 0.56 -26.69
C LYS A 198 -9.79 0.88 -26.40
N ALA A 199 -10.70 0.06 -26.90
CA ALA A 199 -12.15 0.27 -26.69
C ALA A 199 -12.52 0.23 -25.20
N ARG A 200 -11.88 -0.66 -24.41
CA ARG A 200 -12.07 -0.72 -22.96
C ARG A 200 -11.70 0.58 -22.26
N PHE A 201 -10.54 1.14 -22.53
CA PHE A 201 -10.08 2.38 -21.90
C PHE A 201 -10.90 3.59 -22.37
N GLU A 202 -11.27 3.66 -23.66
CA GLU A 202 -12.16 4.70 -24.16
C GLU A 202 -13.53 4.65 -23.45
N ALA A 203 -14.09 3.45 -23.22
CA ALA A 203 -15.33 3.28 -22.46
C ALA A 203 -15.20 3.69 -20.97
N GLN A 204 -14.00 3.63 -20.42
CA GLN A 204 -13.70 4.11 -19.05
C GLN A 204 -13.42 5.62 -19.00
N GLY A 205 -13.49 6.35 -20.12
CA GLY A 205 -13.28 7.80 -20.17
C GLY A 205 -11.82 8.23 -20.34
N TRP A 206 -10.96 7.35 -20.84
CA TRP A 206 -9.57 7.66 -21.18
C TRP A 206 -9.46 8.13 -22.63
N GLU A 207 -8.49 8.98 -22.91
CA GLU A 207 -8.00 9.18 -24.27
C GLU A 207 -6.92 8.14 -24.58
N VAL A 208 -6.87 7.64 -25.84
CA VAL A 208 -6.02 6.52 -26.21
C VAL A 208 -5.30 6.80 -27.52
N ALA A 209 -3.97 6.64 -27.53
CA ALA A 209 -3.17 6.55 -28.74
C ALA A 209 -2.59 5.14 -28.91
N ARG A 210 -2.37 4.74 -30.17
CA ARG A 210 -1.63 3.53 -30.53
C ARG A 210 -0.43 3.92 -31.39
N ILE A 211 0.75 3.46 -31.04
CA ILE A 211 2.01 3.80 -31.68
C ILE A 211 2.86 2.55 -31.96
N ASP A 212 3.81 2.68 -32.87
CA ASP A 212 4.97 1.79 -32.93
C ASP A 212 5.94 2.19 -31.81
N GLY A 213 6.12 1.31 -30.80
CA GLY A 213 6.98 1.53 -29.64
C GLY A 213 8.48 1.54 -29.96
N HIS A 214 8.86 1.37 -31.25
CA HIS A 214 10.22 1.45 -31.75
C HIS A 214 10.47 2.64 -32.68
N ASP A 215 9.41 3.42 -33.00
CA ASP A 215 9.53 4.67 -33.77
C ASP A 215 9.66 5.86 -32.81
N PHE A 216 10.86 6.41 -32.71
CA PHE A 216 11.17 7.54 -31.82
C PHE A 216 10.25 8.76 -32.05
N ASN A 217 9.86 9.04 -33.31
CA ASN A 217 9.00 10.19 -33.62
C ASN A 217 7.57 9.95 -33.16
N GLN A 218 7.03 8.73 -33.28
CA GLN A 218 5.70 8.40 -32.79
C GLN A 218 5.65 8.43 -31.25
N ILE A 219 6.72 7.95 -30.58
CA ILE A 219 6.83 8.00 -29.12
C ILE A 219 6.86 9.45 -28.65
N GLU A 220 7.72 10.29 -29.26
CA GLU A 220 7.83 11.71 -28.95
C GLU A 220 6.50 12.43 -29.12
N PHE A 221 5.85 12.27 -30.28
CA PHE A 221 4.55 12.86 -30.56
C PHE A 221 3.48 12.47 -29.54
N ALA A 222 3.41 11.17 -29.17
CA ALA A 222 2.43 10.70 -28.20
C ALA A 222 2.67 11.30 -26.80
N LEU A 223 3.93 11.47 -26.38
CA LEU A 223 4.30 12.11 -25.11
C LEU A 223 4.03 13.62 -25.11
N GLU A 224 4.25 14.30 -26.23
CA GLU A 224 3.85 15.72 -26.40
C GLU A 224 2.34 15.88 -26.24
N GLN A 225 1.55 15.03 -26.90
CA GLN A 225 0.11 15.06 -26.79
C GLN A 225 -0.40 14.81 -25.37
N ALA A 226 0.30 14.03 -24.55
CA ALA A 226 -0.07 13.76 -23.16
C ALA A 226 -0.15 15.06 -22.31
N SER A 227 0.58 16.12 -22.66
CA SER A 227 0.55 17.40 -21.93
C SER A 227 -0.72 18.22 -22.17
N GLU A 228 -1.43 17.94 -23.27
CA GLU A 228 -2.62 18.69 -23.73
C GLU A 228 -3.94 18.03 -23.37
N LYS A 229 -3.89 16.84 -22.73
CA LYS A 229 -5.09 16.06 -22.42
C LYS A 229 -5.82 16.59 -21.18
N GLU A 230 -7.15 16.47 -21.21
CA GLU A 230 -8.05 16.81 -20.10
C GLU A 230 -8.62 15.58 -19.39
N SER A 231 -8.13 14.40 -19.74
CA SER A 231 -8.48 13.09 -19.17
C SER A 231 -7.24 12.21 -19.08
N PRO A 232 -7.26 11.12 -18.32
CA PRO A 232 -6.09 10.22 -18.27
C PRO A 232 -5.79 9.66 -19.67
N TYR A 233 -4.53 9.48 -19.96
CA TYR A 233 -4.05 9.15 -21.30
C TYR A 233 -3.36 7.79 -21.32
N LEU A 234 -3.80 6.91 -22.22
CA LEU A 234 -3.18 5.63 -22.50
C LEU A 234 -2.42 5.67 -23.83
N ILE A 235 -1.14 5.35 -23.79
CA ILE A 235 -0.31 5.12 -24.97
C ILE A 235 -0.13 3.60 -25.14
N ILE A 236 -0.80 2.98 -26.09
CA ILE A 236 -0.60 1.58 -26.47
C ILE A 236 0.61 1.53 -27.40
N ALA A 237 1.73 1.09 -26.88
CA ALA A 237 2.97 0.97 -27.61
C ALA A 237 3.15 -0.47 -28.09
N ASN A 238 3.00 -0.69 -29.40
CA ASN A 238 3.31 -2.00 -29.98
C ASN A 238 4.83 -2.19 -29.97
N THR A 239 5.32 -3.18 -29.24
CA THR A 239 6.74 -3.48 -29.11
C THR A 239 7.05 -4.93 -29.46
N HIS A 240 8.34 -5.26 -29.51
CA HIS A 240 8.81 -6.63 -29.60
C HIS A 240 9.56 -6.97 -28.31
N ILE A 241 9.10 -7.99 -27.60
CA ILE A 241 9.82 -8.50 -26.42
C ILE A 241 11.27 -8.87 -26.82
N ALA A 242 12.25 -8.56 -25.98
CA ALA A 242 13.66 -8.80 -26.21
C ALA A 242 14.17 -8.20 -27.56
N ARG A 243 13.74 -6.99 -27.89
CA ARG A 243 14.17 -6.25 -29.09
C ARG A 243 15.68 -6.26 -29.26
N GLY A 244 16.17 -6.76 -30.39
CA GLY A 244 17.58 -6.91 -30.72
C GLY A 244 18.24 -8.19 -30.22
N ALA A 245 17.53 -9.10 -29.57
CA ALA A 245 18.06 -10.38 -29.06
C ALA A 245 18.10 -11.49 -30.10
N MET A 246 18.33 -11.14 -31.37
CA MET A 246 18.47 -12.11 -32.48
C MET A 246 17.25 -13.06 -32.58
N GLU A 247 17.50 -14.38 -32.57
CA GLU A 247 16.47 -15.42 -32.62
C GLU A 247 15.52 -15.49 -31.43
N LEU A 248 15.83 -14.78 -30.33
CA LEU A 248 14.98 -14.69 -29.15
C LEU A 248 14.06 -13.45 -29.16
N GLU A 249 14.23 -12.52 -30.10
CA GLU A 249 13.30 -11.41 -30.28
C GLU A 249 11.88 -11.92 -30.60
N GLY A 250 10.87 -11.44 -29.89
CA GLY A 250 9.48 -11.86 -30.03
C GLY A 250 9.14 -13.21 -29.39
N SER A 251 10.10 -13.89 -28.77
CA SER A 251 9.90 -15.21 -28.17
C SER A 251 9.55 -15.13 -26.68
N HIS A 252 8.59 -15.94 -26.22
CA HIS A 252 8.28 -16.09 -24.80
C HIS A 252 9.46 -16.64 -23.97
N HIS A 253 10.40 -17.36 -24.60
CA HIS A 253 11.62 -17.83 -23.94
C HIS A 253 12.51 -16.69 -23.44
N SER A 254 12.39 -15.48 -23.98
CA SER A 254 13.10 -14.30 -23.55
C SER A 254 12.41 -13.55 -22.40
N HIS A 255 11.20 -13.96 -21.98
CA HIS A 255 10.43 -13.24 -20.98
C HIS A 255 11.15 -13.22 -19.62
N GLY A 256 11.47 -14.38 -19.05
CA GLY A 256 11.92 -14.52 -17.66
C GLY A 256 13.19 -15.36 -17.46
N ALA A 257 14.03 -15.49 -18.47
CA ALA A 257 15.28 -16.23 -18.40
C ALA A 257 16.44 -15.46 -19.04
N PRO A 258 17.70 -15.69 -18.59
CA PRO A 258 18.88 -15.15 -19.25
C PRO A 258 18.94 -15.56 -20.73
N LEU A 259 19.35 -14.63 -21.60
CA LEU A 259 19.41 -14.87 -23.04
C LEU A 259 20.54 -15.82 -23.47
N GLY A 260 21.56 -15.96 -22.64
CA GLY A 260 22.78 -16.68 -22.94
C GLY A 260 23.88 -15.79 -23.54
N GLU A 261 25.13 -16.05 -23.13
CA GLU A 261 26.32 -15.24 -23.50
C GLU A 261 26.47 -15.09 -25.02
N GLU A 262 26.26 -16.19 -25.79
CA GLU A 262 26.43 -16.18 -27.24
C GLU A 262 25.38 -15.31 -27.96
N ILE A 263 24.14 -15.30 -27.49
CA ILE A 263 23.08 -14.44 -28.04
C ILE A 263 23.42 -12.97 -27.75
N ILE A 264 23.84 -12.64 -26.52
CA ILE A 264 24.20 -11.28 -26.13
C ILE A 264 25.39 -10.78 -26.96
N LYS A 265 26.44 -11.60 -27.17
CA LYS A 265 27.57 -11.27 -28.03
C LYS A 265 27.16 -10.97 -29.47
N LYS A 266 26.32 -11.84 -30.05
CA LYS A 266 25.79 -11.62 -31.42
C LYS A 266 24.98 -10.33 -31.49
N ALA A 267 24.10 -10.08 -30.51
CA ALA A 267 23.27 -8.88 -30.45
C ALA A 267 24.12 -7.60 -30.36
N LYS A 268 25.13 -7.59 -29.47
CA LYS A 268 26.10 -6.48 -29.35
C LYS A 268 26.83 -6.22 -30.66
N ALA A 269 27.38 -7.26 -31.28
CA ALA A 269 28.06 -7.15 -32.56
C ALA A 269 27.16 -6.60 -33.69
N ALA A 270 25.91 -7.07 -33.77
CA ALA A 270 24.92 -6.60 -34.74
C ALA A 270 24.55 -5.11 -34.53
N ALA A 271 24.58 -4.63 -33.30
CA ALA A 271 24.33 -3.23 -32.96
C ALA A 271 25.59 -2.35 -33.04
N GLY A 272 26.76 -2.92 -33.35
CA GLY A 272 28.03 -2.18 -33.45
C GLY A 272 28.74 -1.96 -32.09
N PHE A 273 28.37 -2.70 -31.06
CA PHE A 273 29.05 -2.72 -29.76
C PHE A 273 30.12 -3.81 -29.70
N ASP A 274 31.11 -3.63 -28.85
CA ASP A 274 32.13 -4.65 -28.59
C ASP A 274 31.48 -5.88 -27.90
N PRO A 275 31.46 -7.05 -28.55
CA PRO A 275 30.78 -8.24 -28.03
C PRO A 275 31.39 -8.80 -26.72
N GLU A 276 32.67 -8.51 -26.44
CA GLU A 276 33.37 -9.03 -25.27
C GLU A 276 33.22 -8.10 -24.06
N LYS A 277 32.78 -6.84 -24.23
CA LYS A 277 32.61 -5.91 -23.12
C LYS A 277 31.24 -6.06 -22.47
N LYS A 278 31.25 -6.31 -21.17
CA LYS A 278 30.06 -6.27 -20.31
C LYS A 278 29.94 -4.92 -19.63
N PHE A 279 28.72 -4.46 -19.38
CA PHE A 279 28.42 -3.19 -18.71
C PHE A 279 29.12 -1.98 -19.36
N ALA A 280 29.29 -2.01 -20.67
CA ALA A 280 29.94 -0.92 -21.42
C ALA A 280 28.97 0.24 -21.61
N ILE A 281 29.42 1.43 -21.29
CA ILE A 281 28.70 2.70 -21.48
C ILE A 281 29.65 3.67 -22.16
N ASP A 282 29.29 4.12 -23.35
CA ASP A 282 30.07 5.14 -24.04
C ASP A 282 29.87 6.52 -23.40
N GLU A 283 30.93 7.31 -23.35
CA GLU A 283 30.93 8.62 -22.68
C GLU A 283 29.89 9.58 -23.26
N ASP A 284 29.70 9.59 -24.57
CA ASP A 284 28.71 10.44 -25.25
C ASP A 284 27.25 10.06 -24.88
N VAL A 285 26.99 8.79 -24.66
CA VAL A 285 25.69 8.29 -24.16
C VAL A 285 25.50 8.74 -22.70
N LEU A 286 26.51 8.51 -21.87
CA LEU A 286 26.43 8.89 -20.45
C LEU A 286 26.20 10.40 -20.27
N LEU A 287 26.94 11.23 -21.00
CA LEU A 287 26.79 12.68 -20.96
C LEU A 287 25.37 13.14 -21.33
N ARG A 288 24.75 12.48 -22.33
CA ARG A 288 23.35 12.80 -22.71
C ARG A 288 22.36 12.54 -21.59
N PHE A 289 22.42 11.38 -20.96
CA PHE A 289 21.54 11.07 -19.83
C PHE A 289 21.84 11.95 -18.61
N ARG A 290 23.13 12.26 -18.34
CA ARG A 290 23.55 13.13 -17.23
C ARG A 290 23.10 14.58 -17.39
N GLY A 291 22.69 15.00 -18.57
CA GLY A 291 22.02 16.30 -18.79
C GLY A 291 20.77 16.48 -17.92
N ALA A 292 20.15 15.39 -17.49
CA ALA A 292 19.05 15.42 -16.52
C ALA A 292 19.42 16.05 -15.17
N VAL A 293 20.69 15.98 -14.76
CA VAL A 293 21.17 16.56 -13.50
C VAL A 293 21.15 18.10 -13.58
N GLU A 294 21.70 18.68 -14.65
CA GLU A 294 21.70 20.13 -14.82
C GLU A 294 20.28 20.68 -15.02
N LYS A 295 19.47 20.00 -15.86
CA LYS A 295 18.06 20.33 -16.05
C LYS A 295 17.30 20.31 -14.73
N GLY A 296 17.46 19.24 -13.94
CA GLY A 296 16.79 19.07 -12.66
C GLY A 296 17.20 20.12 -11.62
N ASP A 297 18.50 20.43 -11.51
CA ASP A 297 18.98 21.48 -10.61
C ASP A 297 18.35 22.86 -10.96
N LEU A 298 18.22 23.19 -12.26
CA LEU A 298 17.59 24.43 -12.71
C LEU A 298 16.08 24.46 -12.45
N GLU A 299 15.38 23.39 -12.78
CA GLU A 299 13.93 23.27 -12.57
C GLU A 299 13.55 23.34 -11.09
N GLU A 300 14.30 22.65 -10.24
CA GLU A 300 14.09 22.69 -8.80
C GLU A 300 14.43 24.07 -8.22
N ALA A 301 15.49 24.75 -8.68
CA ALA A 301 15.81 26.11 -8.25
C ALA A 301 14.70 27.12 -8.64
N MET A 302 14.09 26.94 -9.82
CA MET A 302 12.93 27.77 -10.23
C MET A 302 11.70 27.44 -9.36
N TRP A 303 11.45 26.17 -9.05
CA TRP A 303 10.39 25.75 -8.18
C TRP A 303 10.56 26.30 -6.74
N ASN A 304 11.78 26.28 -6.19
CA ASN A 304 12.05 26.84 -4.87
C ASN A 304 11.66 28.32 -4.79
N LYS A 305 11.91 29.11 -5.84
CA LYS A 305 11.46 30.52 -5.91
C LYS A 305 9.94 30.64 -5.89
N LYS A 306 9.22 29.73 -6.55
CA LYS A 306 7.76 29.69 -6.50
C LYS A 306 7.26 29.38 -5.08
N VAL A 307 7.90 28.44 -4.38
CA VAL A 307 7.59 28.14 -2.97
C VAL A 307 7.88 29.34 -2.05
N GLU A 308 8.99 30.04 -2.28
CA GLU A 308 9.32 31.28 -1.55
C GLU A 308 8.29 32.39 -1.80
N ALA A 309 7.66 32.41 -2.96
CA ALA A 309 6.65 33.40 -3.35
C ALA A 309 5.21 33.07 -2.88
N LEU A 310 4.99 31.90 -2.27
CA LEU A 310 3.68 31.58 -1.68
C LEU A 310 3.26 32.59 -0.62
N SER A 311 1.96 32.77 -0.46
CA SER A 311 1.37 33.50 0.67
C SER A 311 1.80 32.89 2.02
N ILE A 312 1.60 33.60 3.10
CA ILE A 312 1.87 33.09 4.46
C ILE A 312 1.00 31.87 4.74
N GLU A 313 -0.26 31.91 4.31
CA GLU A 313 -1.23 30.83 4.44
C GLU A 313 -0.78 29.61 3.63
N GLY A 314 -0.34 29.79 2.38
CA GLY A 314 0.18 28.72 1.54
C GLY A 314 1.42 28.05 2.12
N LYS A 315 2.38 28.84 2.64
CA LYS A 315 3.56 28.31 3.34
C LYS A 315 3.20 27.51 4.59
N ASN A 316 2.28 28.04 5.39
CA ASN A 316 1.82 27.35 6.61
C ASN A 316 1.12 26.02 6.27
N LEU A 317 0.28 26.01 5.24
CA LEU A 317 -0.38 24.80 4.77
C LEU A 317 0.65 23.77 4.26
N LEU A 318 1.56 24.17 3.38
CA LEU A 318 2.61 23.28 2.88
C LEU A 318 3.45 22.69 4.03
N ASN A 319 3.84 23.54 4.99
CA ASN A 319 4.59 23.06 6.16
C ASN A 319 3.78 22.07 7.00
N SER A 320 2.47 22.30 7.19
CA SER A 320 1.63 21.38 7.98
C SER A 320 1.36 20.06 7.26
N LEU A 321 1.40 20.03 5.92
CA LEU A 321 1.30 18.81 5.13
C LEU A 321 2.61 18.01 5.18
N LEU A 322 3.77 18.68 5.10
CA LEU A 322 5.08 18.05 5.18
C LEU A 322 5.42 17.55 6.59
N ASN A 323 4.97 18.27 7.62
CA ASN A 323 5.31 18.05 9.02
C ASN A 323 4.03 17.98 9.87
N PRO A 324 3.20 16.92 9.76
CA PRO A 324 1.97 16.79 10.54
C PRO A 324 2.28 16.68 12.03
N ASP A 325 1.60 17.49 12.85
CA ASP A 325 1.76 17.52 14.30
C ASP A 325 0.63 16.74 14.97
N PHE A 326 0.90 15.49 15.32
CA PHE A 326 -0.06 14.59 15.96
C PHE A 326 -0.36 14.96 17.43
N SER A 327 0.50 15.74 18.08
CA SER A 327 0.32 16.14 19.48
C SER A 327 -0.87 17.09 19.69
N LYS A 328 -1.36 17.71 18.62
CA LYS A 328 -2.51 18.62 18.63
C LYS A 328 -3.87 17.91 18.56
N ILE A 329 -3.87 16.59 18.42
CA ILE A 329 -5.11 15.82 18.30
C ILE A 329 -5.54 15.43 19.73
N GLU A 330 -6.70 15.93 20.13
CA GLU A 330 -7.35 15.60 21.39
C GLU A 330 -8.59 14.76 21.09
N PHE A 331 -8.67 13.58 21.64
CA PHE A 331 -9.82 12.70 21.48
C PHE A 331 -10.83 12.89 22.62
N PRO A 332 -12.15 12.82 22.33
CA PRO A 332 -13.17 12.85 23.36
C PRO A 332 -13.07 11.66 24.31
N ASP A 333 -13.55 11.85 25.54
CA ASP A 333 -13.78 10.77 26.49
C ASP A 333 -15.07 10.02 26.15
N PHE A 334 -14.99 8.70 26.13
CA PHE A 334 -16.10 7.79 25.82
C PHE A 334 -16.56 6.97 27.05
N SER A 335 -16.08 7.25 28.25
CA SER A 335 -16.28 6.45 29.46
C SER A 335 -17.75 6.26 29.86
N ASP A 336 -18.63 7.19 29.51
CA ASP A 336 -20.04 7.17 29.92
C ASP A 336 -20.99 6.56 28.87
N LYS A 337 -20.45 6.00 27.77
CA LYS A 337 -21.26 5.64 26.60
C LYS A 337 -21.02 4.22 26.14
N LYS A 338 -22.07 3.42 26.11
CA LYS A 338 -22.09 2.13 25.40
C LYS A 338 -22.25 2.39 23.91
N LEU A 339 -21.14 2.41 23.17
CA LEU A 339 -21.10 2.68 21.74
C LEU A 339 -20.41 1.53 20.99
N ALA A 340 -20.77 1.34 19.73
CA ALA A 340 -19.96 0.51 18.85
C ALA A 340 -18.63 1.21 18.56
N THR A 341 -17.54 0.45 18.45
CA THR A 341 -16.23 1.07 18.19
C THR A 341 -16.18 1.73 16.80
N ARG A 342 -17.00 1.31 15.82
CA ARG A 342 -17.16 2.05 14.56
C ARG A 342 -17.79 3.44 14.75
N ASP A 343 -18.71 3.60 15.72
CA ASP A 343 -19.35 4.90 15.99
C ASP A 343 -18.38 5.84 16.71
N THR A 344 -17.58 5.35 17.66
CA THR A 344 -16.50 6.13 18.27
C THR A 344 -15.43 6.48 17.26
N ASN A 345 -15.12 5.57 16.33
CA ASN A 345 -14.19 5.82 15.23
C ASN A 345 -14.64 6.96 14.31
N HIS A 346 -15.95 7.09 14.03
CA HIS A 346 -16.49 8.22 13.29
C HIS A 346 -16.11 9.57 13.93
N VAL A 347 -16.24 9.66 15.25
CA VAL A 347 -15.87 10.88 15.99
C VAL A 347 -14.37 11.11 15.89
N ILE A 348 -13.56 10.07 16.11
CA ILE A 348 -12.11 10.11 16.06
C ILE A 348 -11.60 10.57 14.69
N LEU A 349 -12.09 9.97 13.57
CA LEU A 349 -11.71 10.35 12.21
C LEU A 349 -11.98 11.84 11.95
N ASN A 350 -13.12 12.34 12.41
CA ASN A 350 -13.49 13.75 12.24
C ASN A 350 -12.60 14.68 13.06
N GLU A 351 -12.19 14.29 14.28
CA GLU A 351 -11.23 15.09 15.07
C GLU A 351 -9.84 15.09 14.42
N ILE A 352 -9.35 13.96 13.92
CA ILE A 352 -8.09 13.89 13.17
C ILE A 352 -8.15 14.79 11.93
N ALA A 353 -9.20 14.67 11.13
CA ALA A 353 -9.34 15.41 9.88
C ALA A 353 -9.46 16.94 10.06
N LYS A 354 -10.00 17.40 11.19
CA LYS A 354 -10.03 18.83 11.58
C LYS A 354 -8.64 19.38 11.89
N LYS A 355 -7.75 18.56 12.46
CA LYS A 355 -6.42 18.97 12.90
C LYS A 355 -5.34 18.74 11.85
N LEU A 356 -5.50 17.71 11.02
CA LEU A 356 -4.53 17.34 9.99
C LEU A 356 -5.07 17.64 8.59
N PRO A 357 -4.55 18.68 7.93
CA PRO A 357 -4.96 19.02 6.55
C PRO A 357 -4.76 17.86 5.57
N GLY A 358 -3.70 17.07 5.76
CA GLY A 358 -3.36 15.93 4.90
C GLY A 358 -4.13 14.64 5.18
N PHE A 359 -5.03 14.57 6.18
CA PHE A 359 -5.81 13.37 6.45
C PHE A 359 -7.01 13.28 5.51
N ILE A 360 -7.03 12.28 4.62
CA ILE A 360 -8.03 12.07 3.57
C ILE A 360 -8.36 10.59 3.42
N GLY A 361 -9.50 10.24 2.83
CA GLY A 361 -9.82 8.84 2.56
C GLY A 361 -11.30 8.58 2.37
N GLY A 362 -11.69 7.32 2.43
CA GLY A 362 -13.07 6.92 2.23
C GLY A 362 -13.28 5.42 2.28
N SER A 363 -14.45 4.99 1.84
CA SER A 363 -14.88 3.59 1.85
C SER A 363 -15.11 3.04 0.45
N ALA A 364 -15.06 1.72 0.32
CA ALA A 364 -15.54 0.99 -0.84
C ALA A 364 -17.08 0.91 -0.82
N ASP A 365 -17.74 2.04 -1.10
CA ASP A 365 -19.21 2.21 -1.13
C ASP A 365 -19.95 1.91 0.20
N LEU A 366 -19.25 1.87 1.32
CA LEU A 366 -19.78 1.49 2.63
C LEU A 366 -19.72 2.61 3.68
N ALA A 367 -19.48 3.86 3.29
CA ALA A 367 -19.31 4.98 4.24
C ALA A 367 -20.44 5.12 5.26
N PRO A 368 -21.75 4.97 4.92
CA PRO A 368 -22.82 5.03 5.92
C PRO A 368 -22.77 3.93 6.97
N SER A 369 -22.35 2.70 6.58
CA SER A 369 -22.24 1.55 7.46
C SER A 369 -20.93 1.53 8.24
N ASN A 370 -19.81 1.91 7.61
CA ASN A 370 -18.50 2.01 8.24
C ASN A 370 -18.36 3.25 9.13
N LYS A 371 -19.27 4.23 8.99
CA LYS A 371 -19.23 5.51 9.72
C LYS A 371 -17.94 6.29 9.45
N THR A 372 -17.56 6.42 8.16
CA THR A 372 -16.25 6.99 7.76
C THR A 372 -16.34 8.32 7.02
N GLU A 373 -17.53 8.91 6.92
CA GLU A 373 -17.70 10.24 6.34
C GLU A 373 -16.95 11.30 7.17
N LEU A 374 -16.13 12.10 6.52
CA LEU A 374 -15.52 13.31 7.06
C LEU A 374 -16.49 14.48 6.86
N LYS A 375 -17.27 14.77 7.90
CA LYS A 375 -18.42 15.71 7.84
C LYS A 375 -18.00 17.13 7.50
N GLY A 376 -18.65 17.69 6.47
CA GLY A 376 -18.44 19.07 6.04
C GLY A 376 -17.10 19.31 5.35
N MET A 377 -16.36 18.26 5.00
CA MET A 377 -15.03 18.37 4.38
C MET A 377 -15.06 18.17 2.85
N GLY A 378 -16.26 18.06 2.26
CA GLY A 378 -16.45 17.94 0.82
C GLY A 378 -15.89 16.67 0.20
N ASP A 379 -16.15 16.48 -1.09
CA ASP A 379 -15.76 15.31 -1.84
C ASP A 379 -14.53 15.58 -2.72
N PHE A 380 -13.69 14.56 -2.88
CA PHE A 380 -12.56 14.62 -3.79
C PHE A 380 -13.01 14.96 -5.23
N PRO A 381 -12.30 15.80 -6.02
CA PRO A 381 -10.96 16.31 -5.73
C PRO A 381 -10.90 17.64 -4.96
N ASN A 382 -12.00 18.23 -4.59
CA ASN A 382 -12.04 19.52 -3.89
C ASN A 382 -12.14 19.37 -2.36
N GLY A 383 -12.42 18.16 -1.87
CA GLY A 383 -12.56 17.83 -0.47
C GLY A 383 -11.86 16.52 -0.10
N LYS A 384 -12.07 16.10 1.14
CA LYS A 384 -11.30 15.00 1.76
C LYS A 384 -11.96 13.62 1.64
N ASN A 385 -13.25 13.54 1.30
CA ASN A 385 -13.96 12.27 1.14
C ASN A 385 -13.69 11.69 -0.25
N ILE A 386 -13.14 10.48 -0.30
CA ILE A 386 -12.86 9.76 -1.55
C ILE A 386 -13.89 8.64 -1.71
N HIS A 387 -14.56 8.60 -2.86
CA HIS A 387 -15.56 7.59 -3.19
C HIS A 387 -14.95 6.56 -4.14
N TYR A 388 -14.55 5.40 -3.61
CA TYR A 388 -13.90 4.36 -4.40
C TYR A 388 -14.88 3.47 -5.17
N GLY A 389 -16.18 3.48 -4.79
CA GLY A 389 -17.13 2.47 -5.24
C GLY A 389 -16.78 1.10 -4.66
N ILE A 390 -17.41 0.04 -5.15
CA ILE A 390 -17.17 -1.35 -4.68
C ILE A 390 -15.89 -1.86 -5.34
N ARG A 391 -14.74 -1.40 -4.82
CA ARG A 391 -13.39 -1.64 -5.38
C ARG A 391 -12.34 -1.66 -4.28
N GLU A 392 -12.40 -2.64 -3.39
CA GLU A 392 -11.53 -2.74 -2.22
C GLU A 392 -10.06 -2.86 -2.59
N HIS A 393 -9.75 -3.66 -3.63
CA HIS A 393 -8.38 -3.92 -4.05
C HIS A 393 -7.70 -2.65 -4.57
N ALA A 394 -8.34 -1.94 -5.51
CA ALA A 394 -7.83 -0.66 -6.01
C ALA A 394 -7.83 0.42 -4.93
N MET A 395 -8.85 0.49 -4.06
CA MET A 395 -8.90 1.44 -2.95
C MET A 395 -7.62 1.40 -2.11
N ALA A 396 -7.21 0.21 -1.71
CA ALA A 396 -6.01 0.06 -0.89
C ALA A 396 -4.73 0.40 -1.66
N ALA A 397 -4.60 -0.01 -2.92
CA ALA A 397 -3.44 0.32 -3.74
C ALA A 397 -3.37 1.81 -4.11
N ILE A 398 -4.50 2.43 -4.42
CA ILE A 398 -4.60 3.89 -4.65
C ILE A 398 -4.11 4.64 -3.40
N ASN A 399 -4.55 4.24 -2.21
CA ASN A 399 -4.11 4.86 -0.97
C ASN A 399 -2.63 4.60 -0.66
N ASN A 400 -2.05 3.49 -1.11
CA ASN A 400 -0.60 3.31 -1.08
C ASN A 400 0.12 4.38 -1.92
N GLY A 401 -0.38 4.70 -3.11
CA GLY A 401 0.11 5.79 -3.95
C GLY A 401 -0.04 7.16 -3.26
N ILE A 402 -1.21 7.44 -2.68
CA ILE A 402 -1.47 8.68 -1.95
C ILE A 402 -0.51 8.84 -0.75
N ALA A 403 -0.28 7.77 0.02
CA ALA A 403 0.67 7.80 1.14
C ALA A 403 2.12 8.05 0.67
N ARG A 404 2.53 7.42 -0.44
CA ARG A 404 3.88 7.57 -1.01
C ARG A 404 4.11 8.94 -1.66
N TYR A 405 3.05 9.65 -2.00
CA TYR A 405 3.17 11.03 -2.49
C TYR A 405 3.91 11.93 -1.49
N GLY A 406 3.71 11.71 -0.19
CA GLY A 406 4.48 12.32 0.89
C GLY A 406 3.82 13.53 1.55
N LEU A 407 2.61 13.92 1.17
CA LEU A 407 1.85 15.02 1.78
C LEU A 407 0.60 14.55 2.54
N PHE A 408 0.16 13.30 2.30
CA PHE A 408 -1.14 12.86 2.76
C PHE A 408 -1.07 11.60 3.62
N LEU A 409 -2.04 11.50 4.52
CA LEU A 409 -2.26 10.39 5.44
C LEU A 409 -3.60 9.75 5.07
N PRO A 410 -3.62 8.76 4.17
CA PRO A 410 -4.86 8.18 3.68
C PRO A 410 -5.43 7.13 4.62
N PHE A 411 -6.77 6.97 4.58
CA PHE A 411 -7.44 5.81 5.13
C PHE A 411 -8.32 5.11 4.08
N SER A 412 -8.38 3.77 4.16
CA SER A 412 -9.25 2.89 3.38
C SER A 412 -10.24 2.20 4.30
N ALA A 413 -11.53 2.17 3.96
CA ALA A 413 -12.51 1.54 4.80
C ALA A 413 -13.43 0.55 4.05
N THR A 414 -13.70 -0.58 4.70
CA THR A 414 -14.66 -1.60 4.25
C THR A 414 -15.11 -2.46 5.43
N PHE A 415 -16.02 -3.41 5.23
CA PHE A 415 -16.27 -4.46 6.21
C PHE A 415 -15.05 -5.37 6.34
N PHE A 416 -14.79 -5.87 7.54
CA PHE A 416 -13.57 -6.63 7.80
C PHE A 416 -13.45 -7.89 6.94
N ILE A 417 -14.55 -8.58 6.66
CA ILE A 417 -14.54 -9.74 5.77
C ILE A 417 -14.04 -9.40 4.36
N PHE A 418 -14.35 -8.20 3.85
CA PHE A 418 -13.92 -7.76 2.52
C PHE A 418 -12.46 -7.29 2.48
N SER A 419 -11.76 -7.33 3.61
CA SER A 419 -10.31 -7.20 3.63
C SER A 419 -9.60 -8.28 2.80
N ASP A 420 -10.25 -9.42 2.55
CA ASP A 420 -9.75 -10.48 1.68
C ASP A 420 -9.51 -10.00 0.25
N TYR A 421 -10.35 -9.05 -0.26
CA TYR A 421 -10.15 -8.46 -1.59
C TYR A 421 -8.94 -7.53 -1.65
N LEU A 422 -8.64 -6.78 -0.59
CA LEU A 422 -7.57 -5.77 -0.57
C LEU A 422 -6.23 -6.27 0.01
N LYS A 423 -6.19 -7.47 0.56
CA LYS A 423 -5.02 -8.01 1.26
C LYS A 423 -3.70 -7.91 0.49
N PRO A 424 -3.63 -8.18 -0.83
CA PRO A 424 -2.39 -8.00 -1.59
C PRO A 424 -1.84 -6.57 -1.52
N SER A 425 -2.71 -5.57 -1.62
CA SER A 425 -2.34 -4.15 -1.51
C SER A 425 -1.92 -3.75 -0.09
N ALA A 426 -2.57 -4.31 0.94
CA ALA A 426 -2.17 -4.13 2.34
C ALA A 426 -0.76 -4.71 2.59
N ARG A 427 -0.45 -5.87 1.98
CA ARG A 427 0.89 -6.47 2.05
C ARG A 427 1.97 -5.59 1.39
N ILE A 428 1.65 -4.94 0.28
CA ILE A 428 2.58 -3.99 -0.36
C ILE A 428 2.77 -2.75 0.51
N ALA A 429 1.73 -2.25 1.19
CA ALA A 429 1.87 -1.18 2.19
C ALA A 429 2.84 -1.56 3.31
N ALA A 430 2.72 -2.77 3.84
CA ALA A 430 3.61 -3.31 4.89
C ALA A 430 5.06 -3.46 4.40
N LEU A 431 5.25 -3.98 3.18
CA LEU A 431 6.56 -4.11 2.54
C LEU A 431 7.25 -2.75 2.37
N MET A 432 6.49 -1.72 1.99
CA MET A 432 7.01 -0.36 1.83
C MET A 432 7.15 0.40 3.16
N GLY A 433 6.59 -0.09 4.26
CA GLY A 433 6.60 0.63 5.54
C GLY A 433 5.92 2.00 5.48
N ILE A 434 4.81 2.10 4.77
CA ILE A 434 4.09 3.37 4.57
C ILE A 434 2.96 3.55 5.57
N LYS A 435 2.71 4.79 5.96
CA LYS A 435 1.62 5.14 6.88
C LYS A 435 0.31 5.19 6.10
N HIS A 436 -0.43 4.09 6.15
CA HIS A 436 -1.75 3.92 5.56
C HIS A 436 -2.68 3.31 6.62
N PHE A 437 -3.84 3.91 6.85
CA PHE A 437 -4.79 3.46 7.86
C PHE A 437 -5.93 2.66 7.21
N PHE A 438 -6.16 1.44 7.71
CA PHE A 438 -7.24 0.57 7.28
C PHE A 438 -8.33 0.57 8.36
N VAL A 439 -9.55 0.95 7.99
CA VAL A 439 -10.70 0.96 8.90
C VAL A 439 -11.63 -0.19 8.50
N PHE A 440 -11.56 -1.26 9.28
CA PHE A 440 -12.35 -2.47 9.08
C PHE A 440 -13.46 -2.54 10.12
N THR A 441 -14.70 -2.48 9.69
CA THR A 441 -15.84 -2.59 10.60
C THR A 441 -16.51 -3.97 10.47
N HIS A 442 -17.45 -4.28 11.39
CA HIS A 442 -18.12 -5.59 11.39
C HIS A 442 -17.14 -6.72 11.69
N ASP A 443 -16.53 -6.65 12.88
CA ASP A 443 -15.32 -7.33 13.31
C ASP A 443 -15.44 -8.84 13.60
N SER A 444 -16.68 -9.37 13.77
CA SER A 444 -16.88 -10.73 14.29
C SER A 444 -18.27 -11.28 13.95
N ILE A 445 -18.65 -12.40 14.54
CA ILE A 445 -20.01 -12.95 14.49
C ILE A 445 -21.09 -11.97 15.01
N GLY A 446 -20.68 -10.90 15.69
CA GLY A 446 -21.52 -9.77 16.09
C GLY A 446 -22.12 -8.98 14.92
N VAL A 447 -21.72 -9.25 13.68
CA VAL A 447 -22.40 -8.81 12.45
C VAL A 447 -23.87 -9.22 12.44
N GLY A 448 -24.17 -10.44 12.89
CA GLY A 448 -25.55 -10.89 13.07
C GLY A 448 -26.16 -11.52 11.82
N GLU A 449 -27.31 -10.99 11.41
CA GLU A 449 -28.23 -11.59 10.46
C GLU A 449 -27.65 -11.80 9.05
N ASP A 450 -26.65 -11.01 8.64
CA ASP A 450 -25.98 -11.13 7.33
C ASP A 450 -25.27 -12.49 7.16
N GLY A 451 -24.92 -13.15 8.26
CA GLY A 451 -24.46 -14.52 8.28
C GLY A 451 -23.01 -14.73 7.87
N PRO A 452 -22.63 -16.01 7.58
CA PRO A 452 -21.23 -16.44 7.46
C PRO A 452 -20.42 -15.71 6.40
N THR A 453 -21.05 -15.25 5.31
CA THR A 453 -20.36 -14.54 4.22
C THR A 453 -19.91 -13.13 4.62
N HIS A 454 -20.39 -12.62 5.76
CA HIS A 454 -20.08 -11.28 6.27
C HIS A 454 -19.43 -11.30 7.66
N GLN A 455 -19.26 -12.49 8.25
CA GLN A 455 -18.70 -12.69 9.58
C GLN A 455 -17.23 -13.14 9.48
N PRO A 456 -16.24 -12.27 9.78
CA PRO A 456 -14.84 -12.65 9.76
C PRO A 456 -14.52 -13.66 10.88
N ILE A 457 -13.69 -14.64 10.57
CA ILE A 457 -13.25 -15.70 11.49
C ILE A 457 -11.72 -15.77 11.51
N GLU A 458 -11.07 -15.92 10.34
CA GLU A 458 -9.63 -16.07 10.20
C GLU A 458 -8.88 -14.75 9.88
N GLN A 459 -9.60 -13.67 9.59
CA GLN A 459 -9.02 -12.42 9.12
C GLN A 459 -8.06 -11.79 10.13
N LEU A 460 -8.37 -11.83 11.44
CA LEU A 460 -7.48 -11.33 12.50
C LEU A 460 -6.11 -12.03 12.45
N SER A 461 -6.09 -13.35 12.48
CA SER A 461 -4.86 -14.16 12.39
C SER A 461 -4.12 -13.88 11.09
N THR A 462 -4.84 -13.67 9.99
CA THR A 462 -4.27 -13.35 8.68
C THR A 462 -3.49 -12.03 8.68
N PHE A 463 -4.01 -10.97 9.29
CA PHE A 463 -3.33 -9.67 9.35
C PHE A 463 -2.22 -9.65 10.41
N ARG A 464 -2.42 -10.26 11.57
CA ARG A 464 -1.40 -10.41 12.62
C ARG A 464 -0.20 -11.27 12.18
N ALA A 465 -0.36 -12.14 11.18
CA ALA A 465 0.74 -12.90 10.57
C ALA A 465 1.58 -12.06 9.58
N MET A 466 1.14 -10.84 9.22
CA MET A 466 1.81 -10.00 8.23
C MET A 466 2.90 -9.15 8.90
N PRO A 467 4.19 -9.32 8.52
CA PRO A 467 5.26 -8.49 9.08
C PRO A 467 5.05 -7.00 8.82
N ASN A 468 5.42 -6.16 9.79
CA ASN A 468 5.34 -4.70 9.70
C ASN A 468 3.93 -4.17 9.40
N PHE A 469 2.90 -4.83 9.95
CA PHE A 469 1.50 -4.44 9.85
C PHE A 469 0.87 -4.53 11.25
N TYR A 470 0.26 -3.45 11.74
CA TYR A 470 -0.26 -3.38 13.10
C TYR A 470 -1.79 -3.46 13.10
N THR A 471 -2.33 -4.45 13.80
CA THR A 471 -3.77 -4.72 13.83
C THR A 471 -4.34 -4.39 15.20
N PHE A 472 -5.13 -3.31 15.29
CA PHE A 472 -5.80 -2.85 16.50
C PHE A 472 -7.25 -3.34 16.51
N ARG A 473 -7.66 -4.01 17.59
CA ARG A 473 -9.06 -4.40 17.84
C ARG A 473 -9.48 -3.89 19.22
N PRO A 474 -9.93 -2.62 19.32
CA PRO A 474 -10.23 -1.97 20.58
C PRO A 474 -11.52 -2.49 21.23
N ALA A 475 -11.54 -2.59 22.56
CA ALA A 475 -12.65 -3.10 23.34
C ALA A 475 -13.69 -2.04 23.71
N ASP A 476 -13.34 -0.75 23.60
CA ASP A 476 -14.26 0.39 23.82
C ASP A 476 -13.81 1.63 23.06
N GLY A 477 -14.49 2.76 23.30
CA GLY A 477 -14.19 4.02 22.65
C GLY A 477 -12.87 4.64 23.07
N ASN A 478 -12.48 4.50 24.34
CA ASN A 478 -11.23 5.05 24.86
C ASN A 478 -10.03 4.23 24.37
N GLU A 479 -10.14 2.90 24.33
CA GLU A 479 -9.13 2.07 23.66
C GLU A 479 -9.00 2.42 22.17
N ASN A 480 -10.12 2.69 21.48
CA ASN A 480 -10.07 3.09 20.07
C ASN A 480 -9.31 4.42 19.89
N ALA A 481 -9.57 5.41 20.74
CA ALA A 481 -8.84 6.68 20.74
C ALA A 481 -7.34 6.49 21.00
N ALA A 482 -6.99 5.67 22.00
CA ALA A 482 -5.61 5.35 22.33
C ALA A 482 -4.92 4.53 21.21
N SER A 483 -5.65 3.67 20.52
CA SER A 483 -5.17 2.92 19.34
C SER A 483 -4.81 3.86 18.18
N TRP A 484 -5.66 4.86 17.90
CA TRP A 484 -5.34 5.90 16.92
C TRP A 484 -4.12 6.72 17.32
N GLN A 485 -4.01 7.09 18.61
CA GLN A 485 -2.84 7.83 19.11
C GLN A 485 -1.55 7.01 18.92
N ALA A 486 -1.57 5.70 19.17
CA ALA A 486 -0.45 4.81 18.92
C ALA A 486 -0.13 4.71 17.42
N ALA A 487 -1.14 4.43 16.58
CA ALA A 487 -0.98 4.23 15.14
C ALA A 487 -0.45 5.49 14.41
N LEU A 488 -0.88 6.69 14.82
CA LEU A 488 -0.37 7.95 14.26
C LEU A 488 1.15 8.12 14.48
N ASN A 489 1.72 7.50 15.50
CA ASN A 489 3.15 7.55 15.80
C ASN A 489 3.96 6.39 15.17
N LEU A 490 3.29 5.36 14.62
CA LEU A 490 3.96 4.27 13.90
C LEU A 490 4.31 4.68 12.47
N ASN A 491 5.45 4.22 11.96
CA ASN A 491 5.85 4.39 10.54
C ASN A 491 5.55 3.11 9.75
N ALA A 492 4.31 2.64 9.83
CA ALA A 492 3.85 1.41 9.20
C ALA A 492 2.32 1.47 8.99
N PRO A 493 1.76 0.62 8.13
CA PRO A 493 0.31 0.52 7.98
C PRO A 493 -0.33 -0.01 9.27
N SER A 494 -1.50 0.52 9.59
CA SER A 494 -2.27 0.14 10.78
C SER A 494 -3.72 -0.12 10.43
N ALA A 495 -4.28 -1.23 10.92
CA ALA A 495 -5.68 -1.58 10.77
C ALA A 495 -6.45 -1.41 12.08
N PHE A 496 -7.67 -0.90 11.99
CA PHE A 496 -8.62 -0.78 13.10
C PHE A 496 -9.80 -1.71 12.83
N VAL A 497 -9.91 -2.76 13.62
CA VAL A 497 -10.95 -3.80 13.49
C VAL A 497 -12.05 -3.50 14.51
N LEU A 498 -13.19 -2.99 14.01
CA LEU A 498 -14.19 -2.27 14.80
C LEU A 498 -15.52 -3.01 14.84
N SER A 499 -16.15 -3.03 16.02
CA SER A 499 -17.43 -3.69 16.26
C SER A 499 -18.61 -2.96 15.58
N ARG A 500 -19.61 -3.73 15.17
CA ARG A 500 -20.95 -3.24 14.77
C ARG A 500 -21.84 -3.01 15.97
N GLN A 501 -21.75 -3.88 16.98
CA GLN A 501 -22.53 -3.81 18.22
C GLN A 501 -21.90 -2.84 19.22
N GLY A 502 -22.73 -2.25 20.09
CA GLY A 502 -22.26 -1.39 21.19
C GLY A 502 -21.54 -2.19 22.27
N LEU A 503 -20.38 -1.72 22.69
CA LEU A 503 -19.56 -2.31 23.75
C LEU A 503 -19.67 -1.48 25.03
N ASP A 504 -19.64 -2.15 26.18
CA ASP A 504 -19.64 -1.49 27.48
C ASP A 504 -18.27 -0.83 27.71
N PRO A 505 -18.21 0.41 28.23
CA PRO A 505 -16.92 1.06 28.52
C PRO A 505 -16.16 0.30 29.61
N LEU A 506 -14.84 0.23 29.45
CA LEU A 506 -13.95 -0.42 30.40
C LEU A 506 -13.56 0.51 31.54
N ALA A 507 -13.21 -0.07 32.68
CA ALA A 507 -12.53 0.65 33.74
C ALA A 507 -11.10 1.02 33.30
N LYS A 508 -10.50 2.02 34.00
CA LYS A 508 -9.09 2.34 33.79
C LYS A 508 -8.21 1.15 34.18
N GLY A 509 -7.26 0.79 33.31
CA GLY A 509 -6.30 -0.28 33.56
C GLY A 509 -5.39 -0.02 34.76
N GLU A 510 -4.94 -1.08 35.41
CA GLU A 510 -4.04 -1.03 36.57
C GLU A 510 -2.58 -0.82 36.19
N PHE A 511 -2.15 -1.38 35.03
CA PHE A 511 -0.75 -1.28 34.59
C PHE A 511 -0.60 -1.44 33.06
N GLY A 512 0.20 -0.57 32.47
CA GLY A 512 0.46 -0.52 31.03
C GLY A 512 -0.55 0.34 30.27
N GLU A 513 -0.37 0.40 28.97
CA GLU A 513 -1.16 1.26 28.06
C GLU A 513 -1.38 0.57 26.72
N VAL A 514 -2.33 1.06 25.93
CA VAL A 514 -2.62 0.60 24.56
C VAL A 514 -1.39 0.68 23.65
N SER A 515 -0.54 1.68 23.84
CA SER A 515 0.73 1.83 23.09
C SER A 515 1.73 0.69 23.32
N ASN A 516 1.56 -0.11 24.38
CA ASN A 516 2.32 -1.33 24.61
C ASN A 516 1.69 -2.58 23.93
N GLY A 517 0.56 -2.43 23.25
CA GLY A 517 -0.17 -3.50 22.59
C GLY A 517 -1.14 -4.27 23.49
N ALA A 518 -0.82 -4.39 24.77
CA ALA A 518 -1.68 -4.97 25.80
C ALA A 518 -1.39 -4.33 27.16
N TYR A 519 -2.36 -4.39 28.07
CA TYR A 519 -2.23 -3.87 29.43
C TYR A 519 -3.06 -4.68 30.43
N LEU A 520 -2.63 -4.68 31.70
CA LEU A 520 -3.37 -5.30 32.81
C LEU A 520 -4.57 -4.40 33.14
N LEU A 521 -5.77 -4.86 32.81
CA LEU A 521 -7.02 -4.16 33.12
C LEU A 521 -7.39 -4.28 34.58
N SER A 522 -7.32 -5.50 35.12
CA SER A 522 -7.55 -5.77 36.54
C SER A 522 -6.83 -7.02 37.01
N SER A 523 -6.43 -7.03 38.28
CA SER A 523 -5.80 -8.15 38.97
C SER A 523 -6.67 -8.70 40.10
N ALA A 524 -6.55 -9.98 40.37
CA ALA A 524 -7.19 -10.63 41.51
C ALA A 524 -6.15 -11.16 42.48
N LYS A 525 -6.46 -11.09 43.79
CA LYS A 525 -5.60 -11.72 44.81
C LYS A 525 -5.63 -13.23 44.61
N ASP A 526 -4.44 -13.85 44.64
CA ASP A 526 -4.28 -15.30 44.49
C ASP A 526 -4.91 -15.86 43.19
N ALA A 527 -4.80 -15.07 42.09
CA ALA A 527 -5.34 -15.45 40.78
C ALA A 527 -4.85 -16.83 40.33
N LYS A 528 -5.75 -17.64 39.77
CA LYS A 528 -5.46 -18.93 39.15
C LYS A 528 -5.53 -18.85 37.62
N ILE A 529 -6.22 -17.86 37.10
CA ILE A 529 -6.48 -17.65 35.68
C ILE A 529 -6.02 -16.24 35.31
N THR A 530 -5.48 -16.10 34.10
CA THR A 530 -5.31 -14.81 33.43
C THR A 530 -6.03 -14.87 32.08
N PHE A 531 -7.09 -14.08 31.92
CA PHE A 531 -7.70 -13.89 30.61
C PHE A 531 -6.94 -12.83 29.82
N ILE A 532 -6.64 -13.11 28.55
CA ILE A 532 -6.15 -12.13 27.58
C ILE A 532 -7.14 -12.07 26.42
N ALA A 533 -7.65 -10.88 26.10
CA ALA A 533 -8.67 -10.71 25.07
C ALA A 533 -8.49 -9.39 24.31
N SER A 534 -9.10 -9.29 23.13
CA SER A 534 -9.25 -8.06 22.37
C SER A 534 -10.72 -7.77 22.06
N GLY A 535 -11.05 -6.53 21.72
CA GLY A 535 -12.40 -6.16 21.27
C GLY A 535 -13.51 -6.51 22.25
N SER A 536 -14.64 -6.99 21.72
CA SER A 536 -15.84 -7.31 22.51
C SER A 536 -15.61 -8.36 23.59
N GLU A 537 -14.61 -9.23 23.45
CA GLU A 537 -14.38 -10.33 24.37
C GLU A 537 -13.71 -9.89 25.69
N VAL A 538 -13.14 -8.67 25.75
CA VAL A 538 -12.63 -8.12 27.03
C VAL A 538 -13.77 -7.96 28.05
N SER A 539 -14.92 -7.40 27.62
CA SER A 539 -16.12 -7.29 28.49
C SER A 539 -16.67 -8.66 28.88
N LEU A 540 -16.57 -9.68 28.01
CA LEU A 540 -16.92 -11.07 28.32
C LEU A 540 -16.04 -11.63 29.43
N CYS A 541 -14.71 -11.39 29.36
CA CYS A 541 -13.74 -11.82 30.37
C CYS A 541 -14.03 -11.17 31.73
N VAL A 542 -14.35 -9.86 31.75
CA VAL A 542 -14.73 -9.15 32.99
C VAL A 542 -15.92 -9.83 33.68
N LYS A 543 -16.95 -10.17 32.90
CA LYS A 543 -18.18 -10.83 33.41
C LYS A 543 -17.90 -12.28 33.86
N ALA A 544 -17.07 -13.02 33.12
CA ALA A 544 -16.67 -14.38 33.50
C ALA A 544 -15.82 -14.40 34.78
N ALA A 545 -14.90 -13.44 34.93
CA ALA A 545 -14.09 -13.31 36.14
C ALA A 545 -14.94 -13.02 37.39
N ALA A 546 -16.02 -12.24 37.26
CA ALA A 546 -16.97 -12.02 38.36
C ALA A 546 -17.67 -13.33 38.80
N LEU A 547 -18.07 -14.17 37.85
CA LEU A 547 -18.69 -15.50 38.15
C LEU A 547 -17.67 -16.45 38.79
N LEU A 548 -16.42 -16.43 38.36
CA LEU A 548 -15.34 -17.21 38.97
C LEU A 548 -15.04 -16.75 40.41
N ALA A 549 -15.06 -15.45 40.66
CA ALA A 549 -14.88 -14.90 42.00
C ALA A 549 -15.95 -15.35 43.00
N GLU A 550 -17.23 -15.51 42.56
CA GLU A 550 -18.32 -16.09 43.36
C GLU A 550 -18.02 -17.56 43.77
N GLN A 551 -17.17 -18.25 42.97
CA GLN A 551 -16.72 -19.62 43.25
C GLN A 551 -15.37 -19.66 44.02
N GLY A 552 -14.83 -18.48 44.41
CA GLY A 552 -13.55 -18.38 45.10
C GLY A 552 -12.32 -18.50 44.19
N ILE A 553 -12.50 -18.36 42.86
CA ILE A 553 -11.43 -18.45 41.86
C ILE A 553 -11.10 -17.04 41.39
N GLY A 554 -9.90 -16.55 41.72
CA GLY A 554 -9.39 -15.25 41.23
C GLY A 554 -8.94 -15.34 39.77
N ALA A 555 -9.29 -14.30 38.98
CA ALA A 555 -8.85 -14.19 37.59
C ALA A 555 -8.33 -12.77 37.29
N ASN A 556 -7.16 -12.67 36.69
CA ASN A 556 -6.62 -11.44 36.11
C ASN A 556 -7.23 -11.21 34.71
N ILE A 557 -7.31 -9.96 34.29
CA ILE A 557 -7.81 -9.57 32.97
C ILE A 557 -6.79 -8.68 32.28
N VAL A 558 -6.38 -9.06 31.11
CA VAL A 558 -5.49 -8.31 30.21
C VAL A 558 -6.28 -7.93 28.95
N SER A 559 -6.39 -6.64 28.68
CA SER A 559 -6.85 -6.15 27.37
C SER A 559 -5.66 -6.04 26.43
N ALA A 560 -5.80 -6.60 25.23
CA ALA A 560 -4.75 -6.69 24.24
C ALA A 560 -5.24 -6.17 22.87
N PRO A 561 -5.46 -4.85 22.75
CA PRO A 561 -5.95 -4.26 21.52
C PRO A 561 -5.02 -4.44 20.32
N CYS A 562 -3.70 -4.65 20.50
CA CYS A 562 -2.76 -4.85 19.40
C CYS A 562 -1.74 -5.97 19.73
N PHE A 563 -1.96 -7.14 19.12
CA PHE A 563 -1.07 -8.29 19.27
C PHE A 563 0.36 -7.99 18.80
N ASP A 564 0.50 -7.24 17.71
CA ASP A 564 1.79 -6.95 17.08
C ASP A 564 2.68 -6.12 18.02
N LEU A 565 2.15 -5.05 18.61
CA LEU A 565 2.86 -4.24 19.60
C LEU A 565 3.19 -5.01 20.87
N LEU A 566 2.32 -5.93 21.31
CA LEU A 566 2.62 -6.80 22.45
C LEU A 566 3.83 -7.71 22.15
N CYS A 567 3.94 -8.19 20.92
CA CYS A 567 5.08 -9.02 20.49
C CYS A 567 6.43 -8.29 20.53
N GLU A 568 6.42 -6.97 20.47
CA GLU A 568 7.61 -6.11 20.52
C GLU A 568 8.01 -5.72 21.95
N GLN A 569 7.17 -6.04 22.96
CA GLN A 569 7.46 -5.66 24.33
C GLN A 569 8.58 -6.51 24.96
N PRO A 570 9.38 -5.91 25.87
CA PRO A 570 10.36 -6.65 26.67
C PRO A 570 9.71 -7.78 27.47
N ALA A 571 10.46 -8.88 27.69
CA ALA A 571 9.97 -10.03 28.44
C ALA A 571 9.49 -9.68 29.86
N GLU A 572 10.13 -8.70 30.51
CA GLU A 572 9.75 -8.22 31.84
C GLU A 572 8.37 -7.54 31.83
N TYR A 573 8.04 -6.79 30.77
CA TYR A 573 6.72 -6.21 30.59
C TYR A 573 5.66 -7.28 30.44
N VAL A 574 5.91 -8.23 29.51
CA VAL A 574 5.00 -9.35 29.25
C VAL A 574 4.76 -10.17 30.53
N ALA A 575 5.83 -10.48 31.29
CA ALA A 575 5.72 -11.24 32.54
C ALA A 575 4.95 -10.51 33.64
N ARG A 576 4.89 -9.18 33.57
CA ARG A 576 4.15 -8.37 34.54
C ARG A 576 2.65 -8.35 34.27
N ILE A 577 2.23 -8.43 33.00
CA ILE A 577 0.81 -8.44 32.62
C ILE A 577 0.25 -9.86 32.47
N LEU A 578 1.12 -10.83 32.14
CA LEU A 578 0.78 -12.25 32.00
C LEU A 578 1.50 -13.06 33.06
N ASP A 579 0.84 -13.30 34.20
CA ASP A 579 1.40 -14.06 35.30
C ASP A 579 1.51 -15.55 34.95
N LYS A 580 2.72 -16.06 34.78
CA LYS A 580 3.00 -17.46 34.47
C LYS A 580 2.62 -18.47 35.55
N ASN A 581 2.27 -18.01 36.76
CA ASN A 581 1.74 -18.84 37.82
C ASN A 581 0.23 -19.08 37.68
N THR A 582 -0.41 -18.50 36.68
CA THR A 582 -1.82 -18.69 36.35
C THR A 582 -1.95 -19.45 35.02
N THR A 583 -3.11 -20.09 34.82
CA THR A 583 -3.47 -20.60 33.48
C THR A 583 -3.91 -19.42 32.61
N ILE A 584 -3.15 -19.14 31.54
CA ILE A 584 -3.41 -18.02 30.62
C ILE A 584 -4.34 -18.50 29.52
N ILE A 585 -5.52 -17.84 29.39
CA ILE A 585 -6.55 -18.18 28.42
C ILE A 585 -6.79 -16.98 27.51
N ALA A 586 -6.52 -17.15 26.21
CA ALA A 586 -6.88 -16.16 25.21
C ALA A 586 -8.36 -16.34 24.81
N VAL A 587 -9.08 -15.20 24.69
CA VAL A 587 -10.52 -15.21 24.40
C VAL A 587 -10.82 -14.27 23.25
N GLU A 588 -11.26 -14.82 22.12
CA GLU A 588 -11.53 -14.02 20.92
C GLU A 588 -12.53 -14.72 20.00
N ALA A 589 -13.54 -13.99 19.50
CA ALA A 589 -14.53 -14.51 18.54
C ALA A 589 -13.94 -14.60 17.12
N ALA A 590 -12.79 -15.24 17.01
CA ALA A 590 -12.00 -15.52 15.82
C ALA A 590 -11.21 -16.82 16.02
N THR A 591 -10.41 -17.27 15.04
CA THR A 591 -9.56 -18.46 15.16
C THR A 591 -8.52 -18.34 16.26
N GLY A 592 -7.80 -17.22 16.35
CA GLY A 592 -6.91 -16.89 17.47
C GLY A 592 -5.69 -17.79 17.63
N TYR A 593 -5.22 -18.49 16.59
CA TYR A 593 -4.08 -19.41 16.71
C TYR A 593 -2.78 -18.73 17.12
N GLU A 594 -2.58 -17.48 16.80
CA GLU A 594 -1.41 -16.69 17.18
C GLU A 594 -1.29 -16.50 18.69
N TRP A 595 -2.39 -16.57 19.44
CA TRP A 595 -2.40 -16.40 20.89
C TRP A 595 -1.65 -17.50 21.65
N TYR A 596 -1.44 -18.69 21.05
CA TYR A 596 -0.58 -19.71 21.65
C TYR A 596 0.88 -19.26 21.89
N LYS A 597 1.28 -18.12 21.34
CA LYS A 597 2.55 -17.47 21.71
C LYS A 597 2.58 -17.03 23.18
N PHE A 598 1.44 -16.73 23.77
CA PHE A 598 1.30 -16.15 25.10
C PHE A 598 0.36 -16.93 26.02
N ALA A 599 -0.55 -17.70 25.49
CA ALA A 599 -1.61 -18.38 26.21
C ALA A 599 -1.45 -19.89 26.22
N ASP A 600 -1.90 -20.53 27.30
CA ASP A 600 -1.93 -22.00 27.44
C ASP A 600 -3.13 -22.60 26.71
N ALA A 601 -4.23 -21.82 26.59
CA ALA A 601 -5.43 -22.22 25.88
C ALA A 601 -6.04 -21.03 25.11
N VAL A 602 -6.76 -21.35 24.03
CA VAL A 602 -7.51 -20.38 23.23
C VAL A 602 -8.99 -20.75 23.24
N TYR A 603 -9.81 -19.82 23.69
CA TYR A 603 -11.26 -19.87 23.60
C TYR A 603 -11.72 -19.06 22.39
N GLY A 604 -11.82 -19.72 21.25
CA GLY A 604 -12.03 -19.12 19.93
C GLY A 604 -13.06 -19.85 19.07
N MET A 605 -13.17 -19.41 17.81
CA MET A 605 -14.05 -20.00 16.79
C MET A 605 -13.35 -21.17 16.08
N ASN A 606 -14.09 -22.28 15.90
CA ASN A 606 -13.62 -23.46 15.17
C ASN A 606 -14.42 -23.71 13.87
N SER A 607 -15.34 -22.83 13.54
CA SER A 607 -16.23 -22.94 12.37
C SER A 607 -16.58 -21.56 11.85
N PHE A 608 -17.13 -21.50 10.65
CA PHE A 608 -17.81 -20.31 10.18
C PHE A 608 -18.99 -19.94 11.08
N GLY A 609 -19.39 -18.67 11.03
CA GLY A 609 -20.56 -18.15 11.75
C GLY A 609 -21.89 -18.68 11.21
N ALA A 610 -22.99 -18.05 11.60
CA ALA A 610 -24.33 -18.40 11.17
C ALA A 610 -25.22 -17.15 11.05
N SER A 611 -26.35 -17.24 10.37
CA SER A 611 -27.37 -16.18 10.35
C SER A 611 -28.22 -16.22 11.60
N GLY A 612 -28.35 -15.10 12.30
CA GLY A 612 -29.14 -14.97 13.52
C GLY A 612 -28.90 -13.60 14.17
N LYS A 613 -29.59 -13.28 15.26
CA LYS A 613 -29.30 -12.08 16.02
C LYS A 613 -27.93 -12.17 16.71
N ALA A 614 -27.20 -11.08 16.78
CA ALA A 614 -25.85 -11.09 17.34
C ALA A 614 -25.75 -11.77 18.71
N ASN A 615 -26.65 -11.47 19.66
CA ASN A 615 -26.67 -12.09 20.99
C ASN A 615 -26.98 -13.59 20.96
N GLU A 616 -27.85 -14.06 20.06
CA GLU A 616 -28.14 -15.47 19.87
C GLU A 616 -26.92 -16.21 19.30
N LEU A 617 -26.17 -15.58 18.41
CA LEU A 617 -24.94 -16.14 17.84
C LEU A 617 -23.83 -16.26 18.88
N PHE A 618 -23.59 -15.22 19.68
CA PHE A 618 -22.64 -15.32 20.78
C PHE A 618 -22.98 -16.43 21.77
N ASP A 619 -24.26 -16.61 22.11
CA ASP A 619 -24.69 -17.75 22.96
C ASP A 619 -24.50 -19.10 22.24
N HIS A 620 -24.92 -19.21 20.98
CA HIS A 620 -24.81 -20.42 20.18
C HIS A 620 -23.36 -20.91 20.09
N PHE A 621 -22.44 -20.01 19.77
CA PHE A 621 -21.00 -20.31 19.64
C PHE A 621 -20.25 -20.34 20.98
N GLY A 622 -20.94 -20.13 22.09
CA GLY A 622 -20.37 -20.32 23.42
C GLY A 622 -19.81 -19.06 24.08
N PHE A 623 -19.81 -17.91 23.43
CA PHE A 623 -19.27 -16.67 23.98
C PHE A 623 -20.22 -16.02 25.00
N THR A 624 -20.50 -16.77 26.11
CA THR A 624 -21.25 -16.27 27.26
C THR A 624 -20.38 -16.32 28.52
N PRO A 625 -20.63 -15.42 29.50
CA PRO A 625 -19.84 -15.40 30.74
C PRO A 625 -19.84 -16.75 31.47
N GLN A 626 -20.98 -17.45 31.52
CA GLN A 626 -21.09 -18.73 32.20
C GLN A 626 -20.29 -19.85 31.48
N LYS A 627 -20.38 -19.93 30.13
CA LYS A 627 -19.67 -20.96 29.37
C LYS A 627 -18.15 -20.72 29.44
N LEU A 628 -17.70 -19.46 29.39
CA LEU A 628 -16.29 -19.11 29.54
C LEU A 628 -15.78 -19.41 30.97
N ALA A 629 -16.56 -19.08 32.02
CA ALA A 629 -16.17 -19.38 33.39
C ALA A 629 -16.06 -20.89 33.62
N ASN A 630 -16.99 -21.69 33.09
CA ASN A 630 -16.95 -23.15 33.17
C ASN A 630 -15.72 -23.71 32.48
N PHE A 631 -15.46 -23.29 31.23
CA PHE A 631 -14.25 -23.69 30.48
C PHE A 631 -12.95 -23.36 31.25
N ALA A 632 -12.87 -22.16 31.81
CA ALA A 632 -11.70 -21.74 32.57
C ALA A 632 -11.53 -22.55 33.87
N SER A 633 -12.62 -22.92 34.56
CA SER A 633 -12.58 -23.74 35.75
C SER A 633 -12.15 -25.18 35.50
N GLU A 634 -12.36 -25.72 34.30
CA GLU A 634 -11.94 -27.07 33.90
C GLU A 634 -10.43 -27.18 33.62
N LEU A 635 -9.75 -26.03 33.49
CA LEU A 635 -8.31 -25.97 33.16
C LEU A 635 -7.38 -25.77 34.36
N ILE A 636 -7.93 -25.60 35.60
CA ILE A 636 -7.17 -25.31 36.83
C ILE A 636 -7.21 -26.43 37.87
#